data_3b8823145c6222cedfc82549e64c562c
#
_entry.id   3b8823145c6222cedfc82549e64c562c
#
_cell.length_a   1.000
_cell.length_b   1.000
_cell.length_c   1.000
_cell.angle_alpha   90.00
_cell.angle_beta   90.00
_cell.angle_gamma   90.00
#
_symmetry.space_group_name_H-M   'P 1'
#
loop_
_entity.id
_entity.type
_entity.pdbx_description
1 polymer ?
#
loop_
_entity_poly.entity_id
_entity_poly.type
_entity_poly.pdbx_seq_one_letter_code
_entity_poly.pdbx_strand_id
1 'polypeptide(L)'
;AMNAGLAELSERRTVLEAESGSVDGQLTEKRRAASASRRALEEAQEEIRRRRRAPHQVAILELLCTIGRASADEVCQFTGAPKSSMKTLVRQKLVHIDTEPYFRRPTHYTGQPKPIPALTAAQAEVFSGLQALLRSPDAQAALLFGVTGSGKTLVYLHLIAQPLAAGQGAILLVPEISLTPQMIEAFSAYFGDAVAVLHSGLPLSERYDEWKRIRAGLARVVVGTRSAVFAPMENLGLLIIDEEQEDTYKSESTPRYHARDVAKFRCAQHRALLLLGSATPDVVSRYYAETGRYHYFTLPDRFNARKLPDVIIADMKQELRNGNSGSISSVLYAELEENLRRGEQSILFLNRRGASKLVTCAECGATYSCPNCSVSLTYHQGNQMLVCHHCGYRQRVDDRCPVCGGELRFLGDGTERIETDVHALFPGVETLRMDADAIAMAGTHEALLQRFVRERIPIMIGTQMITKGLNFENVTLVGVLNADQSLYVGDYRANERTFSLITQVVGRSGRGDAPGRAVIQTFTPANETIRQAARQDYDAFYRSEIALRQLNGTPPFSEVLAVTVSGAQENAVVRCCAYIRDYFRQTVGERAEVLGPAPLPVVRMNNRYRYRVTLYCNQSKAVRRAAANIVMYCNTEKSFRDVTVFADDNPLD
;
A
#
# COMPACT_ATOMS: atom_id res chain seq x y z
N ALA A 1 31.12 -28.90 -36.02
CA ALA A 1 30.25 -28.39 -34.95
C ALA A 1 30.96 -28.30 -33.59
N MET A 2 31.74 -29.32 -33.20
CA MET A 2 32.41 -29.36 -31.89
C MET A 2 33.54 -28.31 -31.75
N ASN A 3 34.33 -28.03 -32.80
CA ASN A 3 35.38 -27.02 -32.77
C ASN A 3 34.85 -25.56 -32.75
N ALA A 4 33.69 -25.31 -33.30
CA ALA A 4 33.04 -23.99 -33.24
C ALA A 4 32.51 -23.68 -31.80
N GLY A 5 31.95 -24.69 -31.13
CA GLY A 5 31.51 -24.54 -29.73
C GLY A 5 32.66 -24.34 -28.73
N LEU A 6 33.82 -24.91 -28.97
CA LEU A 6 35.00 -24.70 -28.14
C LEU A 6 35.61 -23.30 -28.31
N ALA A 7 35.54 -22.73 -29.50
CA ALA A 7 35.98 -21.36 -29.76
C ALA A 7 35.08 -20.34 -29.08
N GLU A 8 33.77 -20.54 -29.15
CA GLU A 8 32.77 -19.67 -28.49
C GLU A 8 32.84 -19.71 -26.96
N LEU A 9 33.11 -20.90 -26.37
CA LEU A 9 33.37 -21.06 -24.93
C LEU A 9 34.65 -20.41 -24.48
N SER A 10 35.71 -20.46 -25.31
CA SER A 10 36.98 -19.79 -25.06
C SER A 10 36.84 -18.27 -25.06
N GLU A 11 36.09 -17.74 -26.01
CA GLU A 11 35.82 -16.30 -26.11
C GLU A 11 34.96 -15.78 -24.94
N ARG A 12 33.92 -16.52 -24.55
CA ARG A 12 33.11 -16.22 -23.35
C ARG A 12 33.96 -16.27 -22.07
N ARG A 13 34.87 -17.22 -21.95
CA ARG A 13 35.79 -17.31 -20.81
C ARG A 13 36.68 -16.08 -20.72
N THR A 14 37.25 -15.62 -21.83
CA THR A 14 38.11 -14.43 -21.86
C THR A 14 37.37 -13.14 -21.49
N VAL A 15 36.09 -13.01 -21.94
CA VAL A 15 35.23 -11.88 -21.54
C VAL A 15 34.91 -11.92 -20.04
N LEU A 16 34.58 -13.08 -19.50
CA LEU A 16 34.32 -13.25 -18.06
C LEU A 16 35.55 -13.01 -17.18
N GLU A 17 36.73 -13.40 -17.62
CA GLU A 17 38.00 -13.13 -16.93
C GLU A 17 38.35 -11.63 -16.96
N ALA A 18 38.05 -10.93 -18.05
CA ALA A 18 38.22 -9.48 -18.16
C ALA A 18 37.19 -8.70 -17.28
N GLU A 19 35.93 -9.14 -17.26
CA GLU A 19 34.89 -8.56 -16.37
C GLU A 19 35.21 -8.79 -14.90
N SER A 20 35.71 -10.00 -14.52
CA SER A 20 36.15 -10.32 -13.17
C SER A 20 37.31 -9.44 -12.72
N GLY A 21 38.30 -9.22 -13.58
CA GLY A 21 39.43 -8.31 -13.30
C GLY A 21 39.02 -6.86 -13.10
N SER A 22 37.99 -6.39 -13.85
CA SER A 22 37.41 -5.05 -13.70
C SER A 22 36.66 -4.91 -12.36
N VAL A 23 35.90 -5.93 -11.96
CA VAL A 23 35.16 -5.95 -10.68
C VAL A 23 36.13 -5.97 -9.48
N ASP A 24 37.19 -6.76 -9.54
CA ASP A 24 38.22 -6.81 -8.50
C ASP A 24 38.97 -5.47 -8.37
N GLY A 25 39.25 -4.81 -9.49
CA GLY A 25 39.81 -3.45 -9.50
C GLY A 25 38.91 -2.44 -8.80
N GLN A 26 37.63 -2.41 -9.16
CA GLN A 26 36.63 -1.53 -8.53
C GLN A 26 36.43 -1.86 -7.05
N LEU A 27 36.45 -3.14 -6.67
CA LEU A 27 36.32 -3.57 -5.28
C LEU A 27 37.53 -3.11 -4.44
N THR A 28 38.71 -3.18 -5.01
CA THR A 28 39.96 -2.74 -4.36
C THR A 28 39.98 -1.22 -4.18
N GLU A 29 39.50 -0.46 -5.17
CA GLU A 29 39.41 0.99 -5.08
C GLU A 29 38.37 1.42 -4.05
N LYS A 30 37.17 0.78 -4.02
CA LYS A 30 36.16 1.00 -2.99
C LYS A 30 36.66 0.64 -1.58
N ARG A 31 37.44 -0.42 -1.41
CA ARG A 31 38.05 -0.79 -0.12
C ARG A 31 39.09 0.23 0.34
N ARG A 32 39.90 0.78 -0.59
CA ARG A 32 40.85 1.87 -0.27
C ARG A 32 40.14 3.14 0.13
N ALA A 33 39.07 3.56 -0.60
CA ALA A 33 38.26 4.73 -0.28
C ALA A 33 37.55 4.54 1.07
N ALA A 34 37.00 3.37 1.36
CA ALA A 34 36.37 3.07 2.64
C ALA A 34 37.37 3.12 3.82
N SER A 35 38.58 2.61 3.63
CA SER A 35 39.63 2.66 4.67
C SER A 35 40.12 4.08 4.93
N ALA A 36 40.25 4.91 3.88
CA ALA A 36 40.61 6.32 4.01
C ALA A 36 39.48 7.13 4.74
N SER A 37 38.22 6.86 4.40
CA SER A 37 37.06 7.48 5.08
C SER A 37 37.00 7.08 6.56
N ARG A 38 37.31 5.83 6.88
CA ARG A 38 37.35 5.35 8.28
C ARG A 38 38.43 6.04 9.10
N ARG A 39 39.63 6.20 8.56
CA ARG A 39 40.71 6.96 9.22
C ARG A 39 40.35 8.42 9.42
N ALA A 40 39.80 9.07 8.43
CA ALA A 40 39.34 10.45 8.54
C ALA A 40 38.25 10.63 9.62
N LEU A 41 37.36 9.63 9.76
CA LEU A 41 36.34 9.61 10.81
C LEU A 41 36.95 9.45 12.20
N GLU A 42 37.93 8.57 12.37
CA GLU A 42 38.64 8.34 13.63
C GLU A 42 39.42 9.60 14.05
N GLU A 43 40.10 10.27 13.12
CA GLU A 43 40.80 11.53 13.35
C GLU A 43 39.83 12.67 13.75
N ALA A 44 38.67 12.75 13.09
CA ALA A 44 37.64 13.72 13.42
C ALA A 44 37.03 13.46 14.83
N GLN A 45 36.81 12.21 15.21
CA GLN A 45 36.32 11.84 16.54
C GLN A 45 37.33 12.18 17.65
N GLU A 46 38.62 12.00 17.38
CA GLU A 46 39.67 12.39 18.33
C GLU A 46 39.75 13.91 18.50
N GLU A 47 39.60 14.67 17.40
CA GLU A 47 39.56 16.13 17.43
C GLU A 47 38.32 16.67 18.16
N ILE A 48 37.16 16.02 18.04
CA ILE A 48 35.95 16.31 18.81
C ILE A 48 36.22 16.17 20.31
N ARG A 49 36.93 15.11 20.74
CA ARG A 49 37.29 14.89 22.16
C ARG A 49 38.23 15.99 22.70
N ARG A 50 39.13 16.52 21.87
CA ARG A 50 40.05 17.62 22.25
C ARG A 50 39.35 18.98 22.41
N ARG A 51 38.20 19.16 21.73
CA ARG A 51 37.49 20.46 21.63
C ARG A 51 36.35 20.67 22.61
N ARG A 52 36.27 19.97 23.72
CA ARG A 52 35.19 20.07 24.72
C ARG A 52 34.81 21.51 25.15
N ARG A 53 35.70 22.48 24.98
CA ARG A 53 35.46 23.93 25.34
C ARG A 53 34.83 24.75 24.21
N ALA A 54 34.55 24.17 23.03
CA ALA A 54 33.97 24.86 21.89
C ALA A 54 32.69 24.15 21.39
N PRO A 55 31.57 24.26 22.12
CA PRO A 55 30.37 23.42 21.90
C PRO A 55 29.81 23.54 20.48
N HIS A 56 29.81 24.73 19.89
CA HIS A 56 29.35 24.93 18.51
C HIS A 56 30.25 24.25 17.46
N GLN A 57 31.55 24.20 17.66
CA GLN A 57 32.47 23.52 16.76
C GLN A 57 32.34 22.01 16.89
N VAL A 58 32.16 21.50 18.12
CA VAL A 58 31.87 20.09 18.38
C VAL A 58 30.59 19.67 17.70
N ALA A 59 29.48 20.40 17.89
CA ALA A 59 28.19 20.08 17.27
C ALA A 59 28.27 20.06 15.73
N ILE A 60 29.02 20.96 15.10
CA ILE A 60 29.27 20.98 13.65
C ILE A 60 30.01 19.70 13.23
N LEU A 61 31.10 19.35 13.93
CA LEU A 61 31.90 18.18 13.58
C LEU A 61 31.10 16.86 13.80
N GLU A 62 30.39 16.74 14.91
CA GLU A 62 29.53 15.58 15.19
C GLU A 62 28.45 15.39 14.12
N LEU A 63 27.79 16.49 13.72
CA LEU A 63 26.80 16.45 12.65
C LEU A 63 27.45 15.99 11.33
N LEU A 64 28.56 16.59 10.92
CA LEU A 64 29.26 16.27 9.67
C LEU A 64 29.86 14.84 9.68
N CYS A 65 30.33 14.34 10.84
CA CYS A 65 30.75 12.95 10.98
C CYS A 65 29.60 11.96 10.78
N THR A 66 28.37 12.38 11.15
CA THR A 66 27.18 11.52 11.01
C THR A 66 26.62 11.53 9.58
N ILE A 67 26.57 12.71 8.95
CA ILE A 67 25.89 12.87 7.64
C ILE A 67 26.85 13.06 6.45
N GLY A 68 28.13 13.16 6.69
CA GLY A 68 29.20 13.33 5.69
C GLY A 68 29.25 14.72 5.07
N ARG A 69 28.19 15.16 4.39
CA ARG A 69 28.11 16.47 3.72
C ARG A 69 26.75 17.14 3.99
N ALA A 70 26.76 18.47 4.12
CA ALA A 70 25.55 19.28 4.24
C ALA A 70 25.80 20.70 3.77
N SER A 71 24.75 21.47 3.46
CA SER A 71 24.92 22.89 3.17
C SER A 71 25.34 23.67 4.42
N ALA A 72 26.13 24.71 4.25
CA ALA A 72 26.62 25.52 5.37
C ALA A 72 25.47 26.13 6.19
N ASP A 73 24.36 26.49 5.55
CA ASP A 73 23.17 27.02 6.23
C ASP A 73 22.42 25.93 7.01
N GLU A 74 22.28 24.72 6.49
CA GLU A 74 21.72 23.57 7.22
C GLU A 74 22.56 23.24 8.45
N VAL A 75 23.88 23.17 8.31
CA VAL A 75 24.76 22.88 9.45
C VAL A 75 24.57 23.91 10.54
N CYS A 76 24.52 25.20 10.19
CA CYS A 76 24.27 26.25 11.16
C CYS A 76 22.88 26.16 11.80
N GLN A 77 21.87 25.86 11.03
CA GLN A 77 20.49 25.73 11.51
C GLN A 77 20.29 24.54 12.47
N PHE A 78 20.81 23.36 12.11
CA PHE A 78 20.68 22.16 12.93
C PHE A 78 21.52 22.19 14.21
N THR A 79 22.70 22.82 14.16
CA THR A 79 23.60 22.86 15.31
C THR A 79 23.39 24.08 16.20
N GLY A 80 22.63 25.08 15.74
CA GLY A 80 22.52 26.38 16.37
C GLY A 80 23.86 27.18 16.34
N ALA A 81 24.83 26.73 15.56
CA ALA A 81 26.15 27.31 15.51
C ALA A 81 26.17 28.54 14.58
N PRO A 82 26.86 29.63 14.96
CA PRO A 82 27.04 30.79 14.09
C PRO A 82 27.99 30.46 12.93
N LYS A 83 27.81 31.11 11.78
CA LYS A 83 28.67 30.92 10.58
C LYS A 83 30.16 31.19 10.88
N SER A 84 30.49 31.96 11.90
CA SER A 84 31.87 32.19 12.37
C SER A 84 32.56 30.94 12.88
N SER A 85 31.82 30.05 13.57
CA SER A 85 32.33 28.76 14.05
C SER A 85 32.72 27.84 12.89
N MET A 86 31.92 27.80 11.82
CA MET A 86 32.23 27.06 10.61
C MET A 86 33.46 27.63 9.88
N LYS A 87 33.55 28.98 9.72
CA LYS A 87 34.73 29.62 9.14
C LYS A 87 36.02 29.28 9.90
N THR A 88 35.92 29.13 11.22
CA THR A 88 37.07 28.72 12.05
C THR A 88 37.51 27.31 11.75
N LEU A 89 36.54 26.35 11.62
CA LEU A 89 36.85 24.95 11.26
C LEU A 89 37.43 24.83 9.85
N VAL A 90 36.93 25.66 8.92
CA VAL A 90 37.47 25.70 7.54
C VAL A 90 38.92 26.20 7.55
N ARG A 91 39.21 27.27 8.30
CA ARG A 91 40.58 27.83 8.45
C ARG A 91 41.55 26.80 9.05
N GLN A 92 41.03 25.93 9.92
CA GLN A 92 41.78 24.83 10.55
C GLN A 92 41.86 23.56 9.69
N LYS A 93 41.31 23.58 8.48
CA LYS A 93 41.28 22.48 7.52
C LYS A 93 40.53 21.22 8.03
N LEU A 94 39.64 21.36 9.02
CA LEU A 94 38.84 20.29 9.56
C LEU A 94 37.52 20.12 8.79
N VAL A 95 37.06 21.19 8.16
CA VAL A 95 35.88 21.19 7.28
C VAL A 95 36.26 21.83 5.97
N HIS A 96 35.86 21.24 4.87
CA HIS A 96 35.99 21.80 3.53
C HIS A 96 34.67 22.36 3.07
N ILE A 97 34.62 23.54 2.47
CA ILE A 97 33.44 24.13 1.84
C ILE A 97 33.64 24.07 0.33
N ASP A 98 32.75 23.33 -0.32
CA ASP A 98 32.63 23.25 -1.76
C ASP A 98 31.58 24.25 -2.26
N THR A 99 31.74 24.81 -3.44
CA THR A 99 30.75 25.68 -4.06
C THR A 99 29.77 24.93 -4.97
N GLU A 100 30.02 23.65 -5.18
CA GLU A 100 29.12 22.80 -5.98
C GLU A 100 27.90 22.34 -5.16
N PRO A 101 26.68 22.37 -5.73
CA PRO A 101 25.49 21.86 -5.05
C PRO A 101 25.63 20.35 -4.84
N TYR A 102 25.61 19.92 -3.60
CA TYR A 102 25.58 18.52 -3.22
C TYR A 102 24.18 18.09 -2.81
N PHE A 103 23.72 16.99 -3.38
CA PHE A 103 22.45 16.36 -3.05
C PHE A 103 22.67 14.94 -2.53
N ARG A 104 22.21 14.67 -1.34
CA ARG A 104 22.11 13.28 -0.82
C ARG A 104 21.04 12.54 -1.62
N ARG A 105 21.36 11.36 -2.06
CA ARG A 105 20.44 10.55 -2.84
C ARG A 105 20.23 9.21 -2.15
N PRO A 106 18.99 8.71 -2.05
CA PRO A 106 18.71 7.39 -1.48
C PRO A 106 19.33 6.26 -2.31
N THR A 107 19.52 6.48 -3.62
CA THR A 107 20.15 5.56 -4.54
C THR A 107 21.03 6.31 -5.53
N HIS A 108 22.21 5.75 -5.81
CA HIS A 108 23.11 6.23 -6.85
C HIS A 108 23.15 5.21 -7.98
N TYR A 109 22.57 5.53 -9.12
CA TYR A 109 22.78 4.76 -10.34
C TYR A 109 24.02 5.28 -11.04
N THR A 110 25.05 4.45 -11.14
CA THR A 110 26.36 4.80 -11.72
C THR A 110 26.52 4.31 -13.18
N GLY A 111 25.49 3.63 -13.73
CA GLY A 111 25.50 3.11 -15.10
C GLY A 111 24.93 4.08 -16.13
N GLN A 112 25.18 3.80 -17.41
CA GLN A 112 24.43 4.46 -18.47
C GLN A 112 22.98 3.93 -18.52
N PRO A 113 21.97 4.76 -18.83
CA PRO A 113 20.58 4.33 -18.96
C PRO A 113 20.45 3.19 -19.97
N LYS A 114 19.77 2.12 -19.57
CA LYS A 114 19.48 0.98 -20.43
C LYS A 114 18.36 1.32 -21.42
N PRO A 115 18.34 0.71 -22.61
CA PRO A 115 17.19 0.82 -23.50
C PRO A 115 15.95 0.16 -22.86
N ILE A 116 14.78 0.80 -22.98
CA ILE A 116 13.53 0.20 -22.51
C ILE A 116 13.18 -0.98 -23.41
N PRO A 117 12.83 -2.17 -22.86
CA PRO A 117 12.46 -3.34 -23.66
C PRO A 117 11.27 -3.06 -24.59
N ALA A 118 11.19 -3.78 -25.70
CA ALA A 118 10.10 -3.64 -26.66
C ALA A 118 8.75 -4.06 -26.05
N LEU A 119 7.69 -3.36 -26.44
CA LEU A 119 6.31 -3.68 -26.09
C LEU A 119 5.82 -4.89 -26.90
N THR A 120 4.96 -5.71 -26.29
CA THR A 120 4.16 -6.69 -27.05
C THR A 120 3.11 -5.96 -27.91
N ALA A 121 2.48 -6.66 -28.87
CA ALA A 121 1.46 -6.08 -29.72
C ALA A 121 0.30 -5.44 -28.90
N ALA A 122 -0.22 -6.15 -27.89
CA ALA A 122 -1.28 -5.64 -27.05
C ALA A 122 -0.83 -4.43 -26.21
N GLN A 123 0.39 -4.45 -25.67
CA GLN A 123 0.95 -3.32 -24.94
C GLN A 123 1.21 -2.11 -25.85
N ALA A 124 1.63 -2.34 -27.10
CA ALA A 124 1.86 -1.29 -28.10
C ALA A 124 0.55 -0.60 -28.53
N GLU A 125 -0.54 -1.35 -28.65
CA GLU A 125 -1.88 -0.80 -28.91
C GLU A 125 -2.32 0.12 -27.77
N VAL A 126 -2.26 -0.36 -26.52
CA VAL A 126 -2.57 0.43 -25.33
C VAL A 126 -1.68 1.67 -25.24
N PHE A 127 -0.38 1.51 -25.44
CA PHE A 127 0.57 2.62 -25.44
C PHE A 127 0.22 3.67 -26.49
N SER A 128 -0.13 3.27 -27.72
CA SER A 128 -0.53 4.19 -28.79
C SER A 128 -1.75 5.03 -28.40
N GLY A 129 -2.78 4.40 -27.81
CA GLY A 129 -3.96 5.10 -27.33
C GLY A 129 -3.63 6.08 -26.19
N LEU A 130 -2.83 5.67 -25.21
CA LEU A 130 -2.41 6.52 -24.11
C LEU A 130 -1.49 7.67 -24.56
N GLN A 131 -0.63 7.43 -25.58
CA GLN A 131 0.22 8.45 -26.18
C GLN A 131 -0.61 9.52 -26.89
N ALA A 132 -1.72 9.14 -27.54
CA ALA A 132 -2.64 10.10 -28.14
C ALA A 132 -3.27 11.02 -27.07
N LEU A 133 -3.66 10.48 -25.93
CA LEU A 133 -4.16 11.26 -24.80
C LEU A 133 -3.10 12.19 -24.20
N LEU A 134 -1.86 11.71 -24.09
CA LEU A 134 -0.74 12.51 -23.59
C LEU A 134 -0.44 13.73 -24.46
N ARG A 135 -0.72 13.65 -25.77
CA ARG A 135 -0.55 14.74 -26.72
C ARG A 135 -1.76 15.68 -26.79
N SER A 136 -2.84 15.38 -26.08
CA SER A 136 -4.02 16.25 -26.02
C SER A 136 -3.67 17.62 -25.44
N PRO A 137 -4.23 18.71 -25.97
CA PRO A 137 -4.07 20.04 -25.39
C PRO A 137 -4.79 20.21 -24.05
N ASP A 138 -5.75 19.34 -23.77
CA ASP A 138 -6.55 19.35 -22.56
C ASP A 138 -6.14 18.22 -21.62
N ALA A 139 -6.36 18.44 -20.31
CA ALA A 139 -6.13 17.42 -19.31
C ALA A 139 -6.98 16.18 -19.59
N GLN A 140 -6.35 15.02 -19.56
CA GLN A 140 -7.00 13.73 -19.80
C GLN A 140 -6.88 12.82 -18.59
N ALA A 141 -7.82 11.90 -18.42
CA ALA A 141 -7.75 10.85 -17.42
C ALA A 141 -8.06 9.49 -18.06
N ALA A 142 -7.25 8.50 -17.72
CA ALA A 142 -7.40 7.14 -18.24
C ALA A 142 -7.31 6.11 -17.11
N LEU A 143 -8.04 5.02 -17.26
CA LEU A 143 -7.96 3.81 -16.45
C LEU A 143 -7.36 2.68 -17.30
N LEU A 144 -6.25 2.13 -16.85
CA LEU A 144 -5.62 0.95 -17.41
C LEU A 144 -5.91 -0.28 -16.54
N PHE A 145 -6.86 -1.09 -16.95
CA PHE A 145 -7.09 -2.40 -16.39
C PHE A 145 -6.12 -3.41 -16.99
N GLY A 146 -5.34 -4.08 -16.18
CA GLY A 146 -4.45 -5.14 -16.65
C GLY A 146 -4.26 -6.19 -15.60
N VAL A 147 -4.53 -7.45 -15.94
CA VAL A 147 -4.37 -8.58 -15.03
C VAL A 147 -2.99 -8.61 -14.38
N THR A 148 -2.87 -9.27 -13.23
CA THR A 148 -1.59 -9.41 -12.54
C THR A 148 -0.57 -10.07 -13.45
N GLY A 149 0.58 -9.39 -13.69
CA GLY A 149 1.60 -9.89 -14.62
C GLY A 149 1.36 -9.55 -16.10
N SER A 150 0.44 -8.65 -16.43
CA SER A 150 0.23 -8.17 -17.82
C SER A 150 1.33 -7.23 -18.33
N GLY A 151 2.25 -6.79 -17.46
CA GLY A 151 3.35 -5.90 -17.84
C GLY A 151 2.96 -4.42 -17.89
N LYS A 152 1.99 -3.95 -17.09
CA LYS A 152 1.64 -2.52 -16.94
C LYS A 152 2.86 -1.63 -16.74
N THR A 153 3.79 -2.05 -15.92
CA THR A 153 5.02 -1.29 -15.63
C THR A 153 5.84 -0.98 -16.90
N LEU A 154 5.90 -1.90 -17.85
CA LEU A 154 6.60 -1.66 -19.12
C LEU A 154 5.90 -0.55 -19.94
N VAL A 155 4.57 -0.53 -19.96
CA VAL A 155 3.79 0.56 -20.58
C VAL A 155 4.07 1.88 -19.87
N TYR A 156 4.18 1.89 -18.51
CA TYR A 156 4.53 3.09 -17.76
C TYR A 156 5.91 3.63 -18.13
N LEU A 157 6.92 2.76 -18.28
CA LEU A 157 8.27 3.18 -18.67
C LEU A 157 8.26 3.89 -20.03
N HIS A 158 7.56 3.32 -21.03
CA HIS A 158 7.43 3.94 -22.35
C HIS A 158 6.65 5.26 -22.32
N LEU A 159 5.60 5.35 -21.48
CA LEU A 159 4.84 6.59 -21.31
C LEU A 159 5.64 7.68 -20.61
N ILE A 160 6.43 7.36 -19.58
CA ILE A 160 7.28 8.30 -18.84
C ILE A 160 8.36 8.90 -19.77
N ALA A 161 8.89 8.12 -20.70
CA ALA A 161 9.88 8.59 -21.65
C ALA A 161 9.34 9.72 -22.57
N GLN A 162 8.03 9.77 -22.84
CA GLN A 162 7.43 10.77 -23.74
C GLN A 162 7.50 12.21 -23.17
N PRO A 163 6.96 12.51 -21.96
CA PRO A 163 7.07 13.84 -21.39
C PRO A 163 8.52 14.24 -21.13
N LEU A 164 9.41 13.30 -20.78
CA LEU A 164 10.83 13.60 -20.60
C LEU A 164 11.46 14.13 -21.90
N ALA A 165 11.17 13.48 -23.03
CA ALA A 165 11.65 13.93 -24.34
C ALA A 165 11.09 15.32 -24.73
N ALA A 166 9.88 15.65 -24.25
CA ALA A 166 9.25 16.96 -24.44
C ALA A 166 9.68 18.03 -23.41
N GLY A 167 10.65 17.73 -22.54
CA GLY A 167 11.11 18.66 -21.48
C GLY A 167 10.16 18.77 -20.29
N GLN A 168 9.14 17.92 -20.20
CA GLN A 168 8.19 17.83 -19.10
C GLN A 168 8.63 16.75 -18.11
N GLY A 169 7.93 16.67 -16.96
CA GLY A 169 8.18 15.66 -15.96
C GLY A 169 7.01 14.68 -15.78
N ALA A 170 7.32 13.56 -15.10
CA ALA A 170 6.36 12.52 -14.75
C ALA A 170 6.43 12.17 -13.27
N ILE A 171 5.28 11.87 -12.68
CA ILE A 171 5.16 11.36 -11.31
C ILE A 171 4.52 9.98 -11.37
N LEU A 172 5.15 8.99 -10.76
CA LEU A 172 4.62 7.65 -10.53
C LEU A 172 4.38 7.45 -9.04
N LEU A 173 3.13 7.26 -8.66
CA LEU A 173 2.75 6.87 -7.31
C LEU A 173 2.60 5.36 -7.25
N VAL A 174 3.19 4.77 -6.22
CA VAL A 174 3.08 3.34 -5.91
C VAL A 174 2.70 3.15 -4.44
N PRO A 175 2.04 2.04 -4.07
CA PRO A 175 1.80 1.73 -2.66
C PRO A 175 3.12 1.63 -1.87
N GLU A 176 3.12 2.01 -0.58
CA GLU A 176 4.34 2.05 0.25
C GLU A 176 5.10 0.71 0.24
N ILE A 177 4.39 -0.41 0.31
CA ILE A 177 4.98 -1.76 0.31
C ILE A 177 5.56 -2.15 -1.07
N SER A 178 5.09 -1.54 -2.14
CA SER A 178 5.57 -1.80 -3.52
C SER A 178 6.80 -0.98 -3.89
N LEU A 179 7.12 0.06 -3.11
CA LEU A 179 8.31 0.89 -3.34
C LEU A 179 9.55 0.21 -2.76
N THR A 180 9.99 -0.84 -3.42
CA THR A 180 11.19 -1.61 -3.04
C THR A 180 12.45 -1.01 -3.67
N PRO A 181 13.65 -1.25 -3.09
CA PRO A 181 14.92 -0.87 -3.71
C PRO A 181 15.05 -1.38 -5.14
N GLN A 182 14.60 -2.61 -5.42
CA GLN A 182 14.64 -3.21 -6.77
C GLN A 182 13.77 -2.42 -7.77
N MET A 183 12.61 -1.94 -7.33
CA MET A 183 11.76 -1.08 -8.19
C MET A 183 12.46 0.25 -8.48
N ILE A 184 13.04 0.87 -7.48
CA ILE A 184 13.78 2.13 -7.63
C ILE A 184 14.98 1.93 -8.56
N GLU A 185 15.76 0.86 -8.38
CA GLU A 185 16.86 0.49 -9.25
C GLU A 185 16.41 0.23 -10.70
N ALA A 186 15.26 -0.44 -10.88
CA ALA A 186 14.69 -0.67 -12.21
C ALA A 186 14.39 0.65 -12.94
N PHE A 187 13.71 1.60 -12.28
CA PHE A 187 13.45 2.91 -12.89
C PHE A 187 14.73 3.72 -13.12
N SER A 188 15.66 3.68 -12.16
CA SER A 188 16.95 4.35 -12.28
C SER A 188 17.81 3.76 -13.41
N ALA A 189 17.68 2.45 -13.69
CA ALA A 189 18.34 1.81 -14.81
C ALA A 189 17.91 2.34 -16.18
N TYR A 190 16.69 2.86 -16.31
CA TYR A 190 16.16 3.41 -17.57
C TYR A 190 16.28 4.94 -17.67
N PHE A 191 16.15 5.64 -16.55
CA PHE A 191 16.09 7.11 -16.55
C PHE A 191 17.28 7.78 -15.84
N GLY A 192 18.19 6.98 -15.25
CA GLY A 192 19.41 7.47 -14.63
C GLY A 192 19.16 8.53 -13.55
N ASP A 193 19.92 9.59 -13.62
CA ASP A 193 19.88 10.71 -12.68
C ASP A 193 18.60 11.56 -12.74
N ALA A 194 17.76 11.37 -13.76
CA ALA A 194 16.47 12.06 -13.83
C ALA A 194 15.46 11.52 -12.80
N VAL A 195 15.72 10.39 -12.13
CA VAL A 195 14.84 9.81 -11.10
C VAL A 195 15.08 10.48 -9.76
N ALA A 196 13.99 10.85 -9.10
CA ALA A 196 13.92 11.23 -7.68
C ALA A 196 12.96 10.29 -6.94
N VAL A 197 13.29 9.98 -5.69
CA VAL A 197 12.50 9.10 -4.84
C VAL A 197 11.90 9.88 -3.67
N LEU A 198 10.58 9.74 -3.44
CA LEU A 198 9.90 10.43 -2.35
C LEU A 198 8.99 9.48 -1.57
N HIS A 199 9.35 9.17 -0.32
CA HIS A 199 8.51 8.40 0.60
C HIS A 199 8.77 8.78 2.06
N SER A 200 7.88 8.38 2.96
CA SER A 200 7.92 8.70 4.39
C SER A 200 9.12 8.09 5.14
N GLY A 201 9.65 6.97 4.66
CA GLY A 201 10.80 6.28 5.26
C GLY A 201 12.17 6.90 4.95
N LEU A 202 12.25 7.88 4.04
CA LEU A 202 13.50 8.60 3.78
C LEU A 202 13.85 9.53 4.95
N PRO A 203 15.14 9.63 5.32
CA PRO A 203 15.63 10.69 6.20
C PRO A 203 15.18 12.06 5.70
N LEU A 204 14.84 12.97 6.63
CA LEU A 204 14.34 14.30 6.28
C LEU A 204 15.29 15.06 5.35
N SER A 205 16.61 14.91 5.58
CA SER A 205 17.66 15.53 4.78
C SER A 205 17.67 15.04 3.32
N GLU A 206 17.56 13.72 3.10
CA GLU A 206 17.51 13.15 1.76
C GLU A 206 16.22 13.54 1.04
N ARG A 207 15.07 13.48 1.74
CA ARG A 207 13.79 13.90 1.20
C ARG A 207 13.79 15.38 0.79
N TYR A 208 14.46 16.24 1.56
CA TYR A 208 14.61 17.66 1.25
C TYR A 208 15.52 17.90 0.03
N ASP A 209 16.61 17.12 -0.09
CA ASP A 209 17.51 17.22 -1.25
C ASP A 209 16.84 16.70 -2.53
N GLU A 210 16.09 15.60 -2.46
CA GLU A 210 15.27 15.14 -3.59
C GLU A 210 14.22 16.21 -3.98
N TRP A 211 13.57 16.85 -3.01
CA TRP A 211 12.63 17.94 -3.25
C TRP A 211 13.27 19.11 -4.00
N LYS A 212 14.49 19.51 -3.59
CA LYS A 212 15.27 20.55 -4.29
C LYS A 212 15.64 20.14 -5.71
N ARG A 213 16.07 18.89 -5.92
CA ARG A 213 16.40 18.37 -7.26
C ARG A 213 15.20 18.42 -8.20
N ILE A 214 14.03 18.06 -7.72
CA ILE A 214 12.79 18.12 -8.51
C ILE A 214 12.47 19.58 -8.85
N ARG A 215 12.50 20.47 -7.86
CA ARG A 215 12.20 21.88 -8.05
C ARG A 215 13.18 22.57 -9.00
N ALA A 216 14.44 22.18 -8.97
CA ALA A 216 15.47 22.69 -9.89
C ALA A 216 15.41 22.08 -11.30
N GLY A 217 14.49 21.16 -11.58
CA GLY A 217 14.37 20.44 -12.85
C GLY A 217 15.49 19.44 -13.12
N LEU A 218 16.35 19.15 -12.14
CA LEU A 218 17.43 18.16 -12.23
C LEU A 218 16.89 16.71 -12.19
N ALA A 219 15.75 16.52 -11.53
CA ALA A 219 15.01 15.25 -11.53
C ALA A 219 13.61 15.50 -12.09
N ARG A 220 13.29 14.82 -13.18
CA ARG A 220 12.02 14.97 -13.90
C ARG A 220 11.15 13.71 -13.86
N VAL A 221 11.62 12.63 -13.28
CA VAL A 221 10.84 11.42 -12.97
C VAL A 221 10.79 11.27 -11.46
N VAL A 222 9.60 11.36 -10.88
CA VAL A 222 9.42 11.15 -9.45
C VAL A 222 8.75 9.80 -9.25
N VAL A 223 9.39 8.91 -8.51
CA VAL A 223 8.81 7.64 -8.05
C VAL A 223 8.60 7.76 -6.54
N GLY A 224 7.38 7.50 -6.07
CA GLY A 224 7.14 7.65 -4.65
C GLY A 224 5.80 7.15 -4.18
N THR A 225 5.57 7.28 -2.88
CA THR A 225 4.31 6.89 -2.25
C THR A 225 3.28 8.02 -2.29
N ARG A 226 2.18 7.86 -1.60
CA ARG A 226 1.08 8.85 -1.54
C ARG A 226 1.54 10.31 -1.48
N SER A 227 2.51 10.63 -0.62
CA SER A 227 2.99 12.01 -0.43
C SER A 227 3.74 12.58 -1.64
N ALA A 228 4.24 11.75 -2.54
CA ALA A 228 4.91 12.20 -3.75
C ALA A 228 3.96 12.91 -4.74
N VAL A 229 2.64 12.80 -4.54
CA VAL A 229 1.67 13.61 -5.27
C VAL A 229 1.90 15.12 -5.13
N PHE A 230 2.60 15.56 -4.08
CA PHE A 230 2.97 16.97 -3.83
C PHE A 230 4.37 17.34 -4.32
N ALA A 231 5.07 16.47 -5.04
CA ALA A 231 6.39 16.78 -5.58
C ALA A 231 6.39 18.12 -6.34
N PRO A 232 7.37 19.02 -6.13
CA PRO A 232 7.37 20.39 -6.66
C PRO A 232 7.78 20.42 -8.14
N MET A 233 7.03 19.73 -8.98
CA MET A 233 7.24 19.62 -10.42
C MET A 233 6.45 20.73 -11.13
N GLU A 234 7.15 21.69 -11.72
CA GLU A 234 6.55 22.86 -12.35
C GLU A 234 5.95 22.55 -13.73
N ASN A 235 6.57 21.64 -14.48
CA ASN A 235 6.11 21.25 -15.80
C ASN A 235 5.70 19.76 -15.82
N LEU A 236 4.55 19.45 -15.25
CA LEU A 236 4.01 18.10 -15.17
C LEU A 236 3.30 17.71 -16.47
N GLY A 237 3.73 16.62 -17.13
CA GLY A 237 3.07 16.06 -18.31
C GLY A 237 2.30 14.78 -18.04
N LEU A 238 2.71 14.00 -17.02
CA LEU A 238 2.13 12.69 -16.72
C LEU A 238 2.11 12.41 -15.22
N LEU A 239 0.98 11.94 -14.70
CA LEU A 239 0.88 11.41 -13.35
C LEU A 239 0.24 10.02 -13.41
N ILE A 240 0.97 9.03 -12.93
CA ILE A 240 0.53 7.62 -12.86
C ILE A 240 0.26 7.26 -11.41
N ILE A 241 -0.84 6.57 -11.14
CA ILE A 241 -1.13 5.92 -9.86
C ILE A 241 -1.25 4.43 -10.14
N ASP A 242 -0.25 3.66 -9.72
CA ASP A 242 -0.29 2.21 -9.84
C ASP A 242 -1.02 1.59 -8.65
N GLU A 243 -1.72 0.46 -8.86
CA GLU A 243 -2.62 -0.16 -7.88
C GLU A 243 -3.57 0.88 -7.26
N GLU A 244 -4.29 1.65 -8.11
CA GLU A 244 -5.05 2.84 -7.74
C GLU A 244 -6.18 2.57 -6.72
N GLN A 245 -6.61 1.31 -6.58
CA GLN A 245 -7.61 0.84 -5.62
C GLN A 245 -7.09 0.75 -4.18
N GLU A 246 -5.77 0.97 -3.96
CA GLU A 246 -5.17 0.79 -2.66
C GLU A 246 -5.58 1.87 -1.65
N ASP A 247 -6.05 1.44 -0.50
CA ASP A 247 -6.45 2.30 0.61
C ASP A 247 -5.32 3.24 1.09
N THR A 248 -4.04 2.86 0.88
CA THR A 248 -2.87 3.63 1.31
C THR A 248 -2.75 5.00 0.63
N TYR A 249 -3.46 5.23 -0.47
CA TYR A 249 -3.54 6.54 -1.12
C TYR A 249 -4.43 7.55 -0.40
N LYS A 250 -5.23 7.11 0.58
CA LYS A 250 -5.96 7.97 1.49
C LYS A 250 -5.11 8.32 2.71
N SER A 251 -5.05 9.62 3.08
CA SER A 251 -4.39 10.05 4.31
C SER A 251 -5.32 9.90 5.51
N GLU A 252 -4.88 9.18 6.53
CA GLU A 252 -5.60 9.06 7.81
C GLU A 252 -5.27 10.20 8.79
N SER A 253 -4.18 10.93 8.54
CA SER A 253 -3.77 12.10 9.32
C SER A 253 -4.16 13.40 8.61
N THR A 254 -4.26 14.49 9.37
CA THR A 254 -4.56 15.83 8.82
C THR A 254 -3.33 16.40 8.08
N PRO A 255 -3.55 16.93 6.85
CA PRO A 255 -4.78 16.99 6.08
C PRO A 255 -5.20 15.62 5.51
N ARG A 256 -6.50 15.28 5.64
CA ARG A 256 -7.08 14.02 5.18
C ARG A 256 -7.44 14.11 3.70
N TYR A 257 -6.47 13.86 2.84
CA TYR A 257 -6.64 13.88 1.38
C TYR A 257 -6.56 12.48 0.78
N HIS A 258 -7.13 12.33 -0.40
CA HIS A 258 -6.88 11.17 -1.27
C HIS A 258 -5.94 11.58 -2.40
N ALA A 259 -4.85 10.83 -2.61
CA ALA A 259 -3.86 11.16 -3.63
C ALA A 259 -4.46 11.26 -5.04
N ARG A 260 -5.45 10.42 -5.38
CA ARG A 260 -6.18 10.47 -6.66
C ARG A 260 -6.87 11.83 -6.90
N ASP A 261 -7.46 12.44 -5.87
CA ASP A 261 -8.14 13.72 -6.02
C ASP A 261 -7.15 14.87 -6.17
N VAL A 262 -6.04 14.84 -5.42
CA VAL A 262 -4.94 15.78 -5.62
C VAL A 262 -4.33 15.62 -7.01
N ALA A 263 -4.15 14.38 -7.49
CA ALA A 263 -3.63 14.10 -8.82
C ALA A 263 -4.54 14.64 -9.93
N LYS A 264 -5.87 14.45 -9.83
CA LYS A 264 -6.87 15.04 -10.74
C LYS A 264 -6.72 16.56 -10.81
N PHE A 265 -6.66 17.21 -9.65
CA PHE A 265 -6.50 18.66 -9.58
C PHE A 265 -5.20 19.13 -10.23
N ARG A 266 -4.07 18.48 -9.92
CA ARG A 266 -2.77 18.81 -10.51
C ARG A 266 -2.74 18.59 -12.02
N CYS A 267 -3.23 17.44 -12.49
CA CYS A 267 -3.30 17.17 -13.93
C CYS A 267 -4.18 18.20 -14.66
N ALA A 268 -5.30 18.60 -14.07
CA ALA A 268 -6.14 19.67 -14.63
C ALA A 268 -5.39 21.02 -14.73
N GLN A 269 -4.60 21.40 -13.71
CA GLN A 269 -3.81 22.63 -13.74
C GLN A 269 -2.69 22.61 -14.78
N HIS A 270 -2.04 21.47 -14.98
CA HIS A 270 -0.88 21.32 -15.87
C HIS A 270 -1.26 20.82 -17.27
N ARG A 271 -2.55 20.54 -17.54
CA ARG A 271 -3.03 19.89 -18.78
C ARG A 271 -2.32 18.55 -19.03
N ALA A 272 -2.07 17.82 -17.94
CA ALA A 272 -1.35 16.56 -17.92
C ALA A 272 -2.29 15.36 -18.04
N LEU A 273 -1.76 14.20 -18.44
CA LEU A 273 -2.47 12.93 -18.40
C LEU A 273 -2.42 12.35 -16.98
N LEU A 274 -3.59 12.01 -16.42
CA LEU A 274 -3.72 11.14 -15.26
C LEU A 274 -3.95 9.71 -15.72
N LEU A 275 -3.06 8.79 -15.37
CA LEU A 275 -3.22 7.36 -15.62
C LEU A 275 -3.41 6.61 -14.32
N LEU A 276 -4.54 5.93 -14.18
CA LEU A 276 -4.85 5.03 -13.07
C LEU A 276 -4.61 3.59 -13.56
N GLY A 277 -3.74 2.85 -12.89
CA GLY A 277 -3.42 1.47 -13.26
C GLY A 277 -3.82 0.48 -12.16
N SER A 278 -4.48 -0.61 -12.52
CA SER A 278 -4.90 -1.64 -11.57
C SER A 278 -5.14 -2.99 -12.24
N ALA A 279 -4.98 -4.06 -11.46
CA ALA A 279 -5.48 -5.39 -11.80
C ALA A 279 -6.92 -5.64 -11.29
N THR A 280 -7.35 -4.84 -10.33
CA THR A 280 -8.69 -4.86 -9.74
C THR A 280 -9.14 -3.42 -9.50
N PRO A 281 -9.48 -2.67 -10.55
CA PRO A 281 -9.81 -1.25 -10.45
C PRO A 281 -10.86 -0.95 -9.36
N ASP A 282 -10.73 0.20 -8.72
CA ASP A 282 -11.76 0.75 -7.83
C ASP A 282 -13.08 0.88 -8.59
N VAL A 283 -14.20 0.44 -7.98
CA VAL A 283 -15.51 0.41 -8.63
C VAL A 283 -15.95 1.81 -9.10
N VAL A 284 -15.59 2.86 -8.36
CA VAL A 284 -15.88 4.25 -8.75
C VAL A 284 -15.06 4.64 -9.98
N SER A 285 -13.78 4.27 -10.03
CA SER A 285 -12.91 4.53 -11.19
C SER A 285 -13.41 3.79 -12.44
N ARG A 286 -13.84 2.55 -12.28
CA ARG A 286 -14.41 1.74 -13.37
C ARG A 286 -15.74 2.32 -13.86
N TYR A 287 -16.60 2.79 -12.96
CA TYR A 287 -17.84 3.49 -13.32
C TYR A 287 -17.55 4.79 -14.09
N TYR A 288 -16.52 5.54 -13.71
CA TYR A 288 -16.12 6.74 -14.45
C TYR A 288 -15.58 6.40 -15.84
N ALA A 289 -14.95 5.25 -16.00
CA ALA A 289 -14.54 4.76 -17.32
C ALA A 289 -15.75 4.36 -18.17
N GLU A 290 -16.73 3.65 -17.59
CA GLU A 290 -17.96 3.26 -18.27
C GLU A 290 -18.81 4.47 -18.71
N THR A 291 -18.87 5.51 -17.88
CA THR A 291 -19.60 6.75 -18.19
C THR A 291 -18.83 7.76 -19.05
N GLY A 292 -17.67 7.38 -19.55
CA GLY A 292 -16.85 8.21 -20.45
C GLY A 292 -16.12 9.37 -19.78
N ARG A 293 -16.07 9.42 -18.43
CA ARG A 293 -15.26 10.39 -17.69
C ARG A 293 -13.77 10.06 -17.71
N TYR A 294 -13.43 8.76 -17.84
CA TYR A 294 -12.08 8.25 -18.03
C TYR A 294 -12.03 7.46 -19.34
N HIS A 295 -10.93 7.54 -20.06
CA HIS A 295 -10.64 6.62 -21.14
C HIS A 295 -10.30 5.25 -20.58
N TYR A 296 -10.77 4.17 -21.20
CA TYR A 296 -10.60 2.81 -20.69
C TYR A 296 -9.69 1.99 -21.61
N PHE A 297 -8.64 1.42 -21.03
CA PHE A 297 -7.69 0.55 -21.72
C PHE A 297 -7.56 -0.77 -20.96
N THR A 298 -7.34 -1.86 -21.70
CA THR A 298 -7.27 -3.20 -21.12
C THR A 298 -6.05 -3.99 -21.58
N LEU A 299 -5.45 -4.72 -20.64
CA LEU A 299 -4.42 -5.74 -20.89
C LEU A 299 -4.89 -7.05 -20.25
N PRO A 300 -5.73 -7.82 -20.97
CA PRO A 300 -6.42 -8.97 -20.38
C PRO A 300 -5.51 -10.18 -20.14
N ASP A 301 -4.38 -10.27 -20.84
CA ASP A 301 -3.50 -11.42 -20.80
C ASP A 301 -2.22 -11.16 -20.00
N ARG A 302 -1.68 -12.22 -19.38
CA ARG A 302 -0.35 -12.17 -18.77
C ARG A 302 0.73 -12.03 -19.85
N PHE A 303 1.77 -11.27 -19.55
CA PHE A 303 2.89 -10.98 -20.49
C PHE A 303 3.51 -12.25 -21.12
N ASN A 304 3.58 -13.35 -20.38
CA ASN A 304 4.15 -14.62 -20.80
C ASN A 304 3.10 -15.68 -21.24
N ALA A 305 1.87 -15.26 -21.56
CA ALA A 305 0.75 -16.11 -21.97
C ALA A 305 0.44 -17.30 -21.00
N ARG A 306 0.87 -17.21 -19.73
CA ARG A 306 0.62 -18.25 -18.73
C ARG A 306 -0.82 -18.22 -18.26
N LYS A 307 -1.39 -19.41 -18.02
CA LYS A 307 -2.74 -19.55 -17.45
C LYS A 307 -2.81 -18.95 -16.04
N LEU A 308 -3.99 -18.48 -15.71
CA LEU A 308 -4.33 -18.11 -14.34
C LEU A 308 -4.24 -19.34 -13.42
N PRO A 309 -3.94 -19.19 -12.11
CA PRO A 309 -3.90 -20.31 -11.18
C PRO A 309 -5.24 -21.05 -11.10
N ASP A 310 -5.19 -22.38 -10.93
CA ASP A 310 -6.36 -23.17 -10.62
C ASP A 310 -6.78 -22.92 -9.16
N VAL A 311 -8.07 -22.60 -8.96
CA VAL A 311 -8.59 -22.20 -7.65
C VAL A 311 -9.65 -23.18 -7.15
N ILE A 312 -9.45 -23.69 -5.94
CA ILE A 312 -10.41 -24.55 -5.24
C ILE A 312 -11.04 -23.75 -4.09
N ILE A 313 -12.36 -23.78 -3.97
CA ILE A 313 -13.08 -23.21 -2.83
C ILE A 313 -13.37 -24.33 -1.84
N ALA A 314 -12.79 -24.27 -0.64
CA ALA A 314 -13.01 -25.22 0.44
C ALA A 314 -14.13 -24.72 1.37
N ASP A 315 -15.16 -25.56 1.55
CA ASP A 315 -16.29 -25.27 2.46
C ASP A 315 -15.94 -25.65 3.90
N MET A 316 -15.63 -24.65 4.71
CA MET A 316 -15.28 -24.86 6.12
C MET A 316 -16.45 -25.36 6.97
N LYS A 317 -17.72 -25.19 6.55
CA LYS A 317 -18.87 -25.82 7.23
C LYS A 317 -18.86 -27.32 7.01
N GLN A 318 -18.56 -27.77 5.78
CA GLN A 318 -18.45 -29.18 5.48
C GLN A 318 -17.28 -29.81 6.24
N GLU A 319 -16.14 -29.14 6.34
CA GLU A 319 -14.99 -29.57 7.15
C GLU A 319 -15.40 -29.80 8.61
N LEU A 320 -16.12 -28.83 9.21
CA LEU A 320 -16.64 -28.97 10.58
C LEU A 320 -17.57 -30.14 10.78
N ARG A 321 -18.52 -30.39 9.83
CA ARG A 321 -19.43 -31.51 9.87
C ARG A 321 -18.70 -32.84 9.77
N ASN A 322 -17.59 -32.87 9.04
CA ASN A 322 -16.72 -34.03 8.91
C ASN A 322 -15.76 -34.22 10.10
N GLY A 323 -15.87 -33.39 11.15
CA GLY A 323 -15.05 -33.46 12.37
C GLY A 323 -13.73 -32.65 12.32
N ASN A 324 -13.42 -31.97 11.20
CA ASN A 324 -12.25 -31.11 11.12
C ASN A 324 -12.58 -29.71 11.67
N SER A 325 -12.15 -29.44 12.89
CA SER A 325 -12.31 -28.14 13.56
C SER A 325 -11.04 -27.27 13.47
N GLY A 326 -9.99 -27.70 12.76
CA GLY A 326 -8.73 -26.99 12.58
C GLY A 326 -8.83 -25.79 11.63
N SER A 327 -7.79 -25.00 11.60
CA SER A 327 -7.69 -23.81 10.70
C SER A 327 -7.40 -24.20 9.25
N ILE A 328 -6.97 -25.43 8.98
CA ILE A 328 -6.57 -25.94 7.67
C ILE A 328 -7.60 -27.00 7.21
N SER A 329 -8.22 -26.78 6.06
CA SER A 329 -9.13 -27.73 5.44
C SER A 329 -8.39 -28.97 4.93
N SER A 330 -9.09 -30.09 4.79
CA SER A 330 -8.55 -31.33 4.23
C SER A 330 -7.97 -31.14 2.82
N VAL A 331 -8.62 -30.30 2.01
CA VAL A 331 -8.14 -29.95 0.66
C VAL A 331 -6.83 -29.16 0.74
N LEU A 332 -6.74 -28.14 1.60
CA LEU A 332 -5.51 -27.35 1.74
C LEU A 332 -4.38 -28.19 2.34
N TYR A 333 -4.70 -29.11 3.27
CA TYR A 333 -3.74 -30.06 3.81
C TYR A 333 -3.11 -30.92 2.70
N ALA A 334 -3.92 -31.52 1.85
CA ALA A 334 -3.44 -32.36 0.75
C ALA A 334 -2.58 -31.57 -0.26
N GLU A 335 -2.97 -30.35 -0.57
CA GLU A 335 -2.20 -29.47 -1.46
C GLU A 335 -0.85 -29.04 -0.83
N LEU A 336 -0.82 -28.76 0.48
CA LEU A 336 0.42 -28.45 1.20
C LEU A 336 1.35 -29.64 1.26
N GLU A 337 0.84 -30.84 1.55
CA GLU A 337 1.61 -32.09 1.58
C GLU A 337 2.27 -32.36 0.22
N GLU A 338 1.50 -32.23 -0.87
CA GLU A 338 2.03 -32.40 -2.22
C GLU A 338 3.08 -31.34 -2.58
N ASN A 339 2.87 -30.08 -2.17
CA ASN A 339 3.82 -28.99 -2.40
C ASN A 339 5.15 -29.22 -1.65
N LEU A 340 5.06 -29.64 -0.39
CA LEU A 340 6.23 -30.03 0.42
C LEU A 340 7.01 -31.18 -0.23
N ARG A 341 6.29 -32.21 -0.72
CA ARG A 341 6.91 -33.35 -1.42
C ARG A 341 7.65 -32.94 -2.71
N ARG A 342 7.15 -31.90 -3.40
CA ARG A 342 7.80 -31.34 -4.61
C ARG A 342 8.94 -30.39 -4.31
N GLY A 343 9.14 -29.98 -3.05
CA GLY A 343 10.09 -28.94 -2.67
C GLY A 343 9.72 -27.54 -3.17
N GLU A 344 8.42 -27.31 -3.39
CA GLU A 344 7.85 -26.05 -3.81
C GLU A 344 7.42 -25.22 -2.59
N GLN A 345 7.36 -23.89 -2.76
CA GLN A 345 6.99 -23.01 -1.66
C GLN A 345 5.49 -22.68 -1.66
N SER A 346 4.95 -22.50 -0.46
CA SER A 346 3.54 -22.17 -0.23
C SER A 346 3.38 -20.86 0.54
N ILE A 347 2.32 -20.11 0.27
CA ILE A 347 1.90 -18.94 1.04
C ILE A 347 0.56 -19.21 1.68
N LEU A 348 0.47 -19.06 3.00
CA LEU A 348 -0.78 -19.07 3.76
C LEU A 348 -1.13 -17.63 4.12
N PHE A 349 -2.18 -17.14 3.51
CA PHE A 349 -2.64 -15.77 3.66
C PHE A 349 -3.80 -15.67 4.63
N LEU A 350 -3.65 -14.84 5.66
CA LEU A 350 -4.69 -14.52 6.62
C LEU A 350 -5.06 -13.04 6.50
N ASN A 351 -6.34 -12.76 6.20
CA ASN A 351 -6.80 -11.38 6.14
C ASN A 351 -7.11 -10.85 7.54
N ARG A 352 -6.08 -10.28 8.21
CA ARG A 352 -6.24 -9.67 9.53
C ARG A 352 -6.20 -8.14 9.44
N ARG A 353 -7.37 -7.48 9.45
CA ARG A 353 -7.49 -6.06 9.81
C ARG A 353 -8.33 -5.96 11.10
N GLY A 354 -7.71 -5.48 12.19
CA GLY A 354 -8.38 -5.08 13.43
C GLY A 354 -8.73 -6.22 14.40
N ALA A 355 -8.97 -5.84 15.67
CA ALA A 355 -9.43 -6.72 16.76
C ALA A 355 -10.94 -7.05 16.67
N SER A 356 -11.58 -6.81 15.56
CA SER A 356 -13.00 -7.03 15.35
C SER A 356 -13.28 -8.50 15.09
N LYS A 357 -14.02 -9.15 16.00
CA LYS A 357 -14.44 -10.53 15.84
C LYS A 357 -15.82 -10.58 15.20
N LEU A 358 -15.96 -11.40 14.16
CA LEU A 358 -17.25 -11.76 13.60
C LEU A 358 -17.84 -12.90 14.41
N VAL A 359 -19.14 -12.86 14.73
CA VAL A 359 -19.86 -14.00 15.31
C VAL A 359 -20.66 -14.67 14.22
N THR A 360 -20.42 -15.95 14.01
CA THR A 360 -21.14 -16.79 13.02
C THR A 360 -21.59 -18.10 13.63
N CYS A 361 -22.67 -18.64 13.11
CA CYS A 361 -23.12 -19.97 13.49
C CYS A 361 -22.27 -21.06 12.81
N ALA A 362 -21.78 -22.01 13.57
CA ALA A 362 -21.03 -23.16 13.06
C ALA A 362 -21.86 -24.06 12.16
N GLU A 363 -23.18 -24.15 12.36
CA GLU A 363 -24.06 -25.07 11.65
C GLU A 363 -24.68 -24.45 10.39
N CYS A 364 -25.33 -23.27 10.52
CA CYS A 364 -26.03 -22.66 9.37
C CYS A 364 -25.25 -21.51 8.71
N GLY A 365 -24.15 -21.02 9.36
CA GLY A 365 -23.33 -19.91 8.87
C GLY A 365 -24.00 -18.54 8.97
N ALA A 366 -25.13 -18.44 9.68
CA ALA A 366 -25.78 -17.15 9.91
C ALA A 366 -24.85 -16.23 10.71
N THR A 367 -24.84 -14.95 10.33
CA THR A 367 -24.13 -13.86 11.01
C THR A 367 -25.14 -12.89 11.60
N TYR A 368 -24.75 -12.12 12.60
CA TYR A 368 -25.59 -11.08 13.15
C TYR A 368 -25.57 -9.84 12.24
N SER A 369 -26.74 -9.46 11.72
CA SER A 369 -26.93 -8.27 10.90
C SER A 369 -27.63 -7.16 11.66
N CYS A 370 -27.30 -5.91 11.36
CA CYS A 370 -27.96 -4.75 11.94
C CYS A 370 -29.39 -4.63 11.38
N PRO A 371 -30.45 -4.53 12.21
CA PRO A 371 -31.83 -4.41 11.74
C PRO A 371 -32.08 -3.09 10.98
N ASN A 372 -31.27 -2.06 11.22
CA ASN A 372 -31.44 -0.75 10.60
C ASN A 372 -30.63 -0.55 9.32
N CYS A 373 -29.49 -1.25 9.19
CA CYS A 373 -28.50 -1.01 8.11
C CYS A 373 -28.21 -2.25 7.28
N SER A 374 -28.72 -3.41 7.64
CA SER A 374 -28.46 -4.72 6.99
C SER A 374 -26.97 -5.10 6.86
N VAL A 375 -26.06 -4.39 7.56
CA VAL A 375 -24.63 -4.72 7.66
C VAL A 375 -24.38 -5.64 8.83
N SER A 376 -23.33 -6.45 8.77
CA SER A 376 -22.95 -7.32 9.88
C SER A 376 -22.52 -6.52 11.11
N LEU A 377 -22.90 -7.02 12.27
CA LEU A 377 -22.50 -6.45 13.56
C LEU A 377 -21.10 -6.92 13.94
N THR A 378 -20.32 -6.04 14.53
CA THR A 378 -18.97 -6.32 15.03
C THR A 378 -19.00 -6.65 16.51
N TYR A 379 -18.38 -7.76 16.91
CA TYR A 379 -18.28 -8.16 18.31
C TYR A 379 -17.09 -7.48 19.00
N HIS A 380 -17.37 -6.84 20.12
CA HIS A 380 -16.39 -6.22 21.00
C HIS A 380 -16.18 -7.04 22.28
N GLN A 381 -15.02 -7.68 22.39
CA GLN A 381 -14.71 -8.59 23.49
C GLN A 381 -14.73 -7.90 24.87
N GLY A 382 -14.34 -6.61 24.96
CA GLY A 382 -14.25 -5.88 26.22
C GLY A 382 -15.59 -5.63 26.93
N ASN A 383 -16.70 -5.55 26.18
CA ASN A 383 -18.05 -5.34 26.71
C ASN A 383 -19.05 -6.43 26.28
N GLN A 384 -18.58 -7.46 25.58
CA GLN A 384 -19.38 -8.59 25.08
C GLN A 384 -20.61 -8.18 24.24
N MET A 385 -20.50 -7.07 23.50
CA MET A 385 -21.58 -6.50 22.70
C MET A 385 -21.29 -6.62 21.20
N LEU A 386 -22.34 -6.86 20.44
CA LEU A 386 -22.39 -6.67 19.00
C LEU A 386 -22.78 -5.22 18.68
N VAL A 387 -22.02 -4.54 17.84
CA VAL A 387 -22.20 -3.10 17.55
C VAL A 387 -22.25 -2.87 16.04
N CYS A 388 -23.20 -2.06 15.60
CA CYS A 388 -23.21 -1.50 14.26
C CYS A 388 -22.40 -0.19 14.23
N HIS A 389 -21.32 -0.15 13.44
CA HIS A 389 -20.50 1.06 13.30
C HIS A 389 -21.08 2.10 12.32
N HIS A 390 -22.22 1.81 11.69
CA HIS A 390 -22.95 2.77 10.85
C HIS A 390 -23.95 3.61 11.66
N CYS A 391 -24.87 2.94 12.37
CA CYS A 391 -25.95 3.64 13.09
C CYS A 391 -25.80 3.61 14.61
N GLY A 392 -24.85 2.88 15.17
CA GLY A 392 -24.64 2.75 16.60
C GLY A 392 -25.54 1.72 17.29
N TYR A 393 -26.34 0.93 16.54
CA TYR A 393 -27.17 -0.14 17.11
C TYR A 393 -26.29 -1.13 17.89
N ARG A 394 -26.80 -1.60 19.06
CA ARG A 394 -26.09 -2.52 19.95
C ARG A 394 -27.01 -3.63 20.42
N GLN A 395 -26.47 -4.86 20.47
CA GLN A 395 -27.15 -5.99 21.11
C GLN A 395 -26.13 -6.92 21.78
N ARG A 396 -26.57 -7.78 22.68
CA ARG A 396 -25.76 -8.86 23.23
C ARG A 396 -25.69 -10.03 22.25
N VAL A 397 -24.64 -10.85 22.38
CA VAL A 397 -24.57 -12.13 21.68
C VAL A 397 -25.49 -13.09 22.41
N ASP A 398 -26.31 -13.85 21.66
CA ASP A 398 -27.12 -14.91 22.20
C ASP A 398 -26.24 -16.13 22.58
N ASP A 399 -26.72 -16.99 23.47
CA ASP A 399 -25.99 -18.21 23.85
C ASP A 399 -25.95 -19.22 22.69
N ARG A 400 -26.92 -19.17 21.79
CA ARG A 400 -27.05 -20.02 20.61
C ARG A 400 -27.53 -19.22 19.41
N CYS A 401 -27.32 -19.78 18.22
CA CYS A 401 -27.76 -19.16 16.98
C CYS A 401 -29.27 -18.87 16.96
N PRO A 402 -29.71 -17.62 16.73
CA PRO A 402 -31.13 -17.28 16.71
C PRO A 402 -31.87 -17.86 15.49
N VAL A 403 -31.15 -18.37 14.48
CA VAL A 403 -31.72 -18.94 13.26
C VAL A 403 -31.96 -20.45 13.37
N CYS A 404 -30.98 -21.22 13.90
CA CYS A 404 -31.03 -22.68 13.90
C CYS A 404 -30.77 -23.32 15.28
N GLY A 405 -30.49 -22.56 16.32
CA GLY A 405 -30.14 -23.05 17.65
C GLY A 405 -28.74 -23.65 17.78
N GLY A 406 -27.93 -23.58 16.72
CA GLY A 406 -26.57 -24.13 16.69
C GLY A 406 -25.56 -23.33 17.47
N GLU A 407 -24.34 -23.86 17.57
CA GLU A 407 -23.23 -23.23 18.29
C GLU A 407 -22.73 -21.97 17.58
N LEU A 408 -22.47 -20.90 18.36
CA LEU A 408 -21.89 -19.66 17.85
C LEU A 408 -20.37 -19.70 18.00
N ARG A 409 -19.66 -19.23 16.95
CA ARG A 409 -18.21 -19.13 16.92
C ARG A 409 -17.74 -17.70 16.65
N PHE A 410 -16.65 -17.37 17.31
CA PHE A 410 -15.98 -16.07 17.17
C PHE A 410 -14.83 -16.25 16.18
N LEU A 411 -15.00 -15.76 14.94
CA LEU A 411 -13.96 -15.83 13.93
C LEU A 411 -12.91 -14.74 14.15
N GLY A 412 -11.63 -15.14 14.18
CA GLY A 412 -10.50 -14.22 14.36
C GLY A 412 -9.25 -14.93 14.85
N ASP A 413 -8.72 -15.88 14.09
CA ASP A 413 -7.44 -16.53 14.39
C ASP A 413 -6.26 -15.63 14.04
N GLY A 414 -5.18 -15.67 14.86
CA GLY A 414 -3.93 -14.97 14.58
C GLY A 414 -2.95 -15.82 13.76
N THR A 415 -1.95 -15.19 13.17
CA THR A 415 -0.86 -15.88 12.44
C THR A 415 -0.12 -16.90 13.32
N GLU A 416 0.00 -16.66 14.63
CA GLU A 416 0.60 -17.59 15.61
C GLU A 416 -0.17 -18.91 15.73
N ARG A 417 -1.50 -18.83 15.74
CA ARG A 417 -2.32 -20.04 15.80
C ARG A 417 -2.20 -20.85 14.53
N ILE A 418 -2.23 -20.20 13.37
CA ILE A 418 -2.03 -20.87 12.08
C ILE A 418 -0.66 -21.55 12.04
N GLU A 419 0.39 -20.90 12.52
CA GLU A 419 1.73 -21.47 12.61
C GLU A 419 1.74 -22.73 13.53
N THR A 420 1.09 -22.65 14.67
CA THR A 420 0.94 -23.77 15.60
C THR A 420 0.19 -24.95 14.95
N ASP A 421 -0.92 -24.68 14.24
CA ASP A 421 -1.69 -25.69 13.55
C ASP A 421 -0.88 -26.35 12.42
N VAL A 422 -0.12 -25.55 11.66
CA VAL A 422 0.79 -26.05 10.60
C VAL A 422 1.89 -26.95 11.18
N HIS A 423 2.54 -26.56 12.29
CA HIS A 423 3.57 -27.40 12.94
C HIS A 423 2.99 -28.68 13.52
N ALA A 424 1.73 -28.67 13.99
CA ALA A 424 1.05 -29.90 14.45
C ALA A 424 0.75 -30.86 13.28
N LEU A 425 0.39 -30.33 12.10
CA LEU A 425 0.09 -31.11 10.91
C LEU A 425 1.33 -31.59 10.17
N PHE A 426 2.40 -30.80 10.16
CA PHE A 426 3.66 -31.05 9.46
C PHE A 426 4.87 -30.90 10.42
N PRO A 427 5.11 -31.86 11.31
CA PRO A 427 6.23 -31.78 12.26
C PRO A 427 7.58 -31.64 11.58
N GLY A 428 8.39 -30.66 12.00
CA GLY A 428 9.73 -30.40 11.46
C GLY A 428 9.77 -29.57 10.18
N VAL A 429 8.64 -29.13 9.64
CA VAL A 429 8.61 -28.19 8.51
C VAL A 429 8.87 -26.77 9.01
N GLU A 430 9.86 -26.11 8.40
CA GLU A 430 10.15 -24.71 8.71
C GLU A 430 9.06 -23.78 8.16
N THR A 431 8.65 -22.80 8.97
CA THR A 431 7.69 -21.76 8.59
C THR A 431 8.31 -20.38 8.76
N LEU A 432 7.90 -19.42 7.94
CA LEU A 432 8.24 -18.01 8.11
C LEU A 432 6.97 -17.20 8.37
N ARG A 433 6.88 -16.61 9.56
CA ARG A 433 5.77 -15.71 9.87
C ARG A 433 6.09 -14.29 9.41
N MET A 434 5.10 -13.64 8.77
CA MET A 434 5.19 -12.28 8.26
C MET A 434 4.00 -11.45 8.76
N ASP A 435 4.17 -10.89 9.95
CA ASP A 435 3.25 -9.96 10.60
C ASP A 435 4.02 -8.79 11.22
N ALA A 436 3.32 -7.86 11.85
CA ALA A 436 3.93 -6.67 12.44
C ALA A 436 4.99 -7.00 13.50
N ASP A 437 4.75 -8.05 14.30
CA ASP A 437 5.65 -8.46 15.38
C ASP A 437 6.93 -9.10 14.81
N ALA A 438 6.80 -9.99 13.83
CA ALA A 438 7.93 -10.60 13.13
C ALA A 438 8.80 -9.56 12.41
N ILE A 439 8.19 -8.54 11.80
CA ILE A 439 8.92 -7.44 11.15
C ILE A 439 9.65 -6.58 12.17
N ALA A 440 9.03 -6.29 13.31
CA ALA A 440 9.69 -5.52 14.39
C ALA A 440 10.96 -6.24 14.90
N MET A 441 10.95 -7.58 14.94
CA MET A 441 12.11 -8.41 15.35
C MET A 441 13.17 -8.50 14.25
N ALA A 442 12.78 -8.61 12.98
CA ALA A 442 13.71 -8.77 11.84
C ALA A 442 14.30 -7.45 11.33
N GLY A 443 13.79 -6.31 11.78
CA GLY A 443 14.20 -4.98 11.39
C GLY A 443 13.55 -4.45 10.13
N THR A 444 13.30 -5.26 9.10
CA THR A 444 12.64 -4.83 7.87
C THR A 444 11.80 -5.94 7.23
N HIS A 445 10.73 -5.54 6.56
CA HIS A 445 9.88 -6.42 5.75
C HIS A 445 10.69 -7.12 4.63
N GLU A 446 11.60 -6.39 4.00
CA GLU A 446 12.42 -6.89 2.90
C GLU A 446 13.40 -7.99 3.33
N ALA A 447 13.99 -7.86 4.52
CA ALA A 447 14.89 -8.89 5.06
C ALA A 447 14.19 -10.25 5.23
N LEU A 448 12.93 -10.24 5.70
CA LEU A 448 12.13 -11.47 5.81
C LEU A 448 11.79 -12.07 4.44
N LEU A 449 11.42 -11.23 3.46
CA LEU A 449 11.15 -11.70 2.10
C LEU A 449 12.39 -12.30 1.43
N GLN A 450 13.54 -11.64 1.58
CA GLN A 450 14.82 -12.16 1.06
C GLN A 450 15.21 -13.47 1.74
N ARG A 451 14.97 -13.59 3.05
CA ARG A 451 15.20 -14.81 3.79
C ARG A 451 14.33 -15.95 3.25
N PHE A 452 13.03 -15.73 3.04
CA PHE A 452 12.11 -16.71 2.47
C PHE A 452 12.59 -17.27 1.12
N VAL A 453 13.02 -16.37 0.23
CA VAL A 453 13.52 -16.75 -1.10
C VAL A 453 14.87 -17.48 -1.03
N ARG A 454 15.84 -16.90 -0.29
CA ARG A 454 17.21 -17.41 -0.24
C ARG A 454 17.33 -18.76 0.46
N GLU A 455 16.62 -18.91 1.59
CA GLU A 455 16.66 -20.13 2.41
C GLU A 455 15.62 -21.16 1.93
N ARG A 456 14.81 -20.82 0.92
CA ARG A 456 13.74 -21.68 0.36
C ARG A 456 12.81 -22.23 1.43
N ILE A 457 12.44 -21.39 2.41
CA ILE A 457 11.54 -21.80 3.50
C ILE A 457 10.24 -22.31 2.89
N PRO A 458 9.75 -23.52 3.25
CA PRO A 458 8.64 -24.15 2.55
C PRO A 458 7.31 -23.40 2.65
N ILE A 459 6.99 -22.85 3.83
CA ILE A 459 5.69 -22.22 4.09
C ILE A 459 5.89 -20.82 4.68
N MET A 460 5.29 -19.81 4.03
CA MET A 460 5.17 -18.46 4.58
C MET A 460 3.74 -18.22 5.07
N ILE A 461 3.58 -17.76 6.30
CA ILE A 461 2.30 -17.43 6.93
C ILE A 461 2.25 -15.93 7.18
N GLY A 462 1.24 -15.23 6.67
CA GLY A 462 1.17 -13.80 6.95
C GLY A 462 -0.09 -13.11 6.47
N THR A 463 -0.09 -11.79 6.66
CA THR A 463 -1.23 -10.93 6.37
C THR A 463 -1.03 -10.15 5.06
N GLN A 464 -1.73 -9.05 4.85
CA GLN A 464 -1.69 -8.24 3.64
C GLN A 464 -0.28 -7.82 3.17
N MET A 465 0.71 -7.89 4.05
CA MET A 465 2.10 -7.59 3.70
C MET A 465 2.71 -8.56 2.66
N ILE A 466 2.18 -9.80 2.58
CA ILE A 466 2.65 -10.81 1.61
C ILE A 466 2.12 -10.53 0.19
N THR A 467 0.99 -9.81 0.08
CA THR A 467 0.30 -9.62 -1.20
C THR A 467 1.07 -8.73 -2.17
N LYS A 468 2.11 -8.02 -1.71
CA LYS A 468 2.77 -6.94 -2.45
C LYS A 468 4.30 -7.08 -2.47
N GLY A 469 4.92 -6.58 -3.51
CA GLY A 469 6.37 -6.37 -3.63
C GLY A 469 7.08 -7.42 -4.50
N LEU A 470 7.54 -8.53 -3.96
CA LEU A 470 8.43 -9.46 -4.67
C LEU A 470 7.69 -10.43 -5.59
N ASN A 471 8.42 -10.87 -6.61
CA ASN A 471 8.03 -11.96 -7.49
C ASN A 471 8.62 -13.26 -6.91
N PHE A 472 7.75 -14.20 -6.54
CA PHE A 472 8.17 -15.50 -5.99
C PHE A 472 8.06 -16.56 -7.09
N GLU A 473 9.16 -16.94 -7.69
CA GLU A 473 9.17 -17.92 -8.79
C GLU A 473 8.82 -19.33 -8.33
N ASN A 474 9.21 -19.69 -7.10
CA ASN A 474 9.00 -21.02 -6.54
C ASN A 474 7.70 -21.18 -5.73
N VAL A 475 6.89 -20.13 -5.62
CA VAL A 475 5.57 -20.20 -4.96
C VAL A 475 4.54 -20.71 -5.95
N THR A 476 4.10 -21.95 -5.75
CA THR A 476 3.11 -22.62 -6.61
C THR A 476 1.76 -22.81 -5.93
N LEU A 477 1.69 -22.72 -4.59
CA LEU A 477 0.47 -22.85 -3.81
C LEU A 477 0.20 -21.61 -2.96
N VAL A 478 -1.06 -21.17 -2.97
CA VAL A 478 -1.55 -20.12 -2.07
C VAL A 478 -2.81 -20.62 -1.35
N GLY A 479 -2.77 -20.58 -0.01
CA GLY A 479 -3.93 -20.82 0.84
C GLY A 479 -4.50 -19.50 1.36
N VAL A 480 -5.72 -19.13 0.99
CA VAL A 480 -6.45 -17.99 1.58
C VAL A 480 -7.29 -18.50 2.74
N LEU A 481 -6.87 -18.15 3.95
CA LEU A 481 -7.52 -18.57 5.18
C LEU A 481 -8.59 -17.56 5.57
N ASN A 482 -9.79 -18.04 5.90
CA ASN A 482 -10.89 -17.23 6.41
C ASN A 482 -11.24 -16.04 5.48
N ALA A 483 -11.57 -16.33 4.22
CA ALA A 483 -11.93 -15.34 3.21
C ALA A 483 -13.15 -14.47 3.61
N ASP A 484 -14.02 -14.99 4.49
CA ASP A 484 -15.24 -14.33 4.94
C ASP A 484 -15.00 -13.10 5.78
N GLN A 485 -13.85 -12.99 6.46
CA GLN A 485 -13.62 -11.94 7.46
C GLN A 485 -13.75 -10.52 6.90
N SER A 486 -13.34 -10.30 5.66
CA SER A 486 -13.42 -8.99 5.02
C SER A 486 -14.79 -8.66 4.43
N LEU A 487 -15.62 -9.67 4.15
CA LEU A 487 -16.99 -9.47 3.63
C LEU A 487 -17.93 -8.83 4.65
N TYR A 488 -17.67 -9.09 5.94
CA TYR A 488 -18.56 -8.69 7.03
C TYR A 488 -18.10 -7.46 7.80
N VAL A 489 -17.18 -6.71 7.22
CA VAL A 489 -16.85 -5.36 7.71
C VAL A 489 -18.00 -4.42 7.32
N GLY A 490 -18.48 -3.59 8.24
CA GLY A 490 -19.56 -2.64 8.00
C GLY A 490 -19.14 -1.46 7.10
N ASP A 491 -18.61 -1.74 5.91
CA ASP A 491 -18.19 -0.77 4.90
C ASP A 491 -18.77 -1.20 3.55
N TYR A 492 -19.32 -0.27 2.78
CA TYR A 492 -19.85 -0.54 1.44
C TYR A 492 -18.79 -1.10 0.47
N ARG A 493 -17.50 -0.94 0.76
CA ARG A 493 -16.37 -1.47 -0.01
C ARG A 493 -15.94 -2.88 0.41
N ALA A 494 -16.65 -3.52 1.34
CA ALA A 494 -16.26 -4.84 1.87
C ALA A 494 -16.10 -5.90 0.78
N ASN A 495 -17.04 -5.98 -0.16
CA ASN A 495 -16.99 -6.88 -1.30
C ASN A 495 -15.81 -6.57 -2.22
N GLU A 496 -15.63 -5.30 -2.56
CA GLU A 496 -14.55 -4.82 -3.43
C GLU A 496 -13.16 -5.14 -2.84
N ARG A 497 -12.98 -4.85 -1.55
CA ARG A 497 -11.73 -5.19 -0.84
C ARG A 497 -11.48 -6.69 -0.79
N THR A 498 -12.53 -7.48 -0.57
CA THR A 498 -12.42 -8.95 -0.54
C THR A 498 -12.05 -9.49 -1.91
N PHE A 499 -12.73 -9.04 -2.97
CA PHE A 499 -12.41 -9.41 -4.34
C PHE A 499 -10.98 -9.07 -4.71
N SER A 500 -10.57 -7.82 -4.49
CA SER A 500 -9.23 -7.33 -4.80
C SER A 500 -8.15 -8.12 -4.06
N LEU A 501 -8.36 -8.34 -2.76
CA LEU A 501 -7.41 -9.05 -1.92
C LEU A 501 -7.22 -10.51 -2.36
N ILE A 502 -8.31 -11.25 -2.55
CA ILE A 502 -8.25 -12.65 -3.01
C ILE A 502 -7.56 -12.72 -4.37
N THR A 503 -7.94 -11.87 -5.32
CA THR A 503 -7.36 -11.85 -6.67
C THR A 503 -5.86 -11.53 -6.64
N GLN A 504 -5.42 -10.58 -5.82
CA GLN A 504 -4.01 -10.23 -5.68
C GLN A 504 -3.19 -11.37 -5.07
N VAL A 505 -3.72 -12.04 -4.04
CA VAL A 505 -3.05 -13.15 -3.34
C VAL A 505 -2.97 -14.38 -4.24
N VAL A 506 -4.09 -14.77 -4.86
CA VAL A 506 -4.14 -15.87 -5.83
C VAL A 506 -3.16 -15.61 -6.99
N GLY A 507 -3.10 -14.38 -7.47
CA GLY A 507 -2.18 -13.96 -8.53
C GLY A 507 -0.68 -14.06 -8.17
N ARG A 508 -0.32 -14.42 -6.92
CA ARG A 508 1.08 -14.67 -6.52
C ARG A 508 1.56 -16.07 -6.88
N SER A 509 0.67 -17.05 -6.97
CA SER A 509 1.05 -18.41 -7.38
C SER A 509 1.31 -18.53 -8.89
N GLY A 510 2.22 -19.45 -9.27
CA GLY A 510 2.50 -19.78 -10.66
C GLY A 510 3.15 -18.65 -11.48
N ARG A 511 4.05 -17.89 -10.88
CA ARG A 511 4.86 -16.89 -11.59
C ARG A 511 6.14 -17.47 -12.16
N GLY A 512 6.59 -18.62 -11.63
CA GLY A 512 7.66 -19.45 -12.17
C GLY A 512 7.18 -20.36 -13.32
N ASP A 513 7.88 -21.44 -13.60
CA ASP A 513 7.56 -22.37 -14.70
C ASP A 513 6.43 -23.34 -14.34
N ALA A 514 6.23 -23.62 -13.05
CA ALA A 514 5.17 -24.49 -12.57
C ALA A 514 3.79 -23.78 -12.55
N PRO A 515 2.68 -24.49 -12.85
CA PRO A 515 1.34 -23.94 -12.77
C PRO A 515 0.99 -23.55 -11.32
N GLY A 516 0.33 -22.41 -11.15
CA GLY A 516 -0.13 -21.95 -9.85
C GLY A 516 -1.42 -22.64 -9.42
N ARG A 517 -1.55 -22.88 -8.11
CA ARG A 517 -2.75 -23.39 -7.45
C ARG A 517 -3.13 -22.51 -6.28
N ALA A 518 -4.41 -22.41 -5.98
CA ALA A 518 -4.87 -21.71 -4.79
C ALA A 518 -6.05 -22.42 -4.13
N VAL A 519 -6.11 -22.37 -2.80
CA VAL A 519 -7.24 -22.87 -2.02
C VAL A 519 -7.82 -21.71 -1.22
N ILE A 520 -9.11 -21.41 -1.42
CA ILE A 520 -9.83 -20.38 -0.69
C ILE A 520 -10.73 -21.06 0.34
N GLN A 521 -10.43 -20.90 1.62
CA GLN A 521 -11.22 -21.42 2.72
C GLN A 521 -12.28 -20.41 3.15
N THR A 522 -13.54 -20.83 3.14
CA THR A 522 -14.68 -19.97 3.44
C THR A 522 -15.82 -20.73 4.11
N PHE A 523 -16.56 -20.05 4.98
CA PHE A 523 -17.83 -20.54 5.54
C PHE A 523 -19.03 -20.24 4.62
N THR A 524 -18.82 -19.43 3.57
CA THR A 524 -19.88 -19.05 2.62
C THR A 524 -19.48 -19.33 1.17
N PRO A 525 -19.28 -20.61 0.77
CA PRO A 525 -18.80 -20.97 -0.57
C PRO A 525 -19.76 -20.56 -1.70
N ALA A 526 -21.01 -20.25 -1.36
CA ALA A 526 -22.02 -19.74 -2.30
C ALA A 526 -21.93 -18.21 -2.50
N ASN A 527 -21.12 -17.50 -1.70
CA ASN A 527 -20.98 -16.06 -1.84
C ASN A 527 -20.43 -15.69 -3.22
N GLU A 528 -21.12 -14.76 -3.89
CA GLU A 528 -20.85 -14.42 -5.28
C GLU A 528 -19.49 -13.72 -5.44
N THR A 529 -19.13 -12.82 -4.53
CA THR A 529 -17.82 -12.14 -4.53
C THR A 529 -16.66 -13.12 -4.45
N ILE A 530 -16.75 -14.14 -3.57
CA ILE A 530 -15.71 -15.20 -3.44
C ILE A 530 -15.62 -16.01 -4.73
N ARG A 531 -16.76 -16.39 -5.33
CA ARG A 531 -16.77 -17.15 -6.59
C ARG A 531 -16.19 -16.37 -7.76
N GLN A 532 -16.53 -15.09 -7.86
CA GLN A 532 -15.99 -14.19 -8.88
C GLN A 532 -14.48 -13.98 -8.68
N ALA A 533 -14.03 -13.78 -7.44
CA ALA A 533 -12.60 -13.66 -7.11
C ALA A 533 -11.82 -14.95 -7.41
N ALA A 534 -12.40 -16.13 -7.13
CA ALA A 534 -11.81 -17.43 -7.48
C ALA A 534 -11.62 -17.61 -8.99
N ARG A 535 -12.53 -17.07 -9.80
CA ARG A 535 -12.44 -17.07 -11.27
C ARG A 535 -11.59 -15.90 -11.80
N GLN A 536 -11.20 -14.97 -10.93
CA GLN A 536 -10.54 -13.72 -11.27
C GLN A 536 -11.35 -12.89 -12.30
N ASP A 537 -12.68 -12.99 -12.26
CA ASP A 537 -13.61 -12.34 -13.19
C ASP A 537 -14.04 -10.97 -12.62
N TYR A 538 -13.20 -9.97 -12.90
CA TYR A 538 -13.46 -8.60 -12.44
C TYR A 538 -14.72 -7.99 -13.08
N ASP A 539 -15.01 -8.29 -14.34
CA ASP A 539 -16.18 -7.72 -15.02
C ASP A 539 -17.50 -8.24 -14.46
N ALA A 540 -17.56 -9.53 -14.11
CA ALA A 540 -18.73 -10.09 -13.42
C ALA A 540 -18.88 -9.48 -12.02
N PHE A 541 -17.78 -9.36 -11.28
CA PHE A 541 -17.78 -8.69 -9.98
C PHE A 541 -18.27 -7.25 -10.08
N TYR A 542 -17.70 -6.45 -11.00
CA TYR A 542 -18.09 -5.06 -11.18
C TYR A 542 -19.58 -4.90 -11.48
N ARG A 543 -20.14 -5.72 -12.38
CA ARG A 543 -21.57 -5.66 -12.73
C ARG A 543 -22.48 -5.93 -11.53
N SER A 544 -22.17 -6.91 -10.69
CA SER A 544 -22.96 -7.21 -9.50
C SER A 544 -22.79 -6.13 -8.42
N GLU A 545 -21.58 -5.65 -8.21
CA GLU A 545 -21.27 -4.64 -7.19
C GLU A 545 -21.86 -3.28 -7.53
N ILE A 546 -21.77 -2.83 -8.79
CA ILE A 546 -22.31 -1.51 -9.19
C ILE A 546 -23.84 -1.47 -9.08
N ALA A 547 -24.52 -2.59 -9.39
CA ALA A 547 -25.96 -2.70 -9.22
C ALA A 547 -26.35 -2.62 -7.72
N LEU A 548 -25.59 -3.29 -6.85
CA LEU A 548 -25.78 -3.22 -5.40
C LEU A 548 -25.59 -1.81 -4.86
N ARG A 549 -24.53 -1.11 -5.32
CA ARG A 549 -24.27 0.29 -4.93
C ARG A 549 -25.36 1.25 -5.39
N GLN A 550 -25.88 1.05 -6.57
CA GLN A 550 -27.00 1.83 -7.09
C GLN A 550 -28.27 1.64 -6.23
N LEU A 551 -28.57 0.39 -5.87
CA LEU A 551 -29.71 0.06 -5.01
C LEU A 551 -29.59 0.72 -3.62
N ASN A 552 -28.37 0.70 -3.05
CA ASN A 552 -28.11 1.21 -1.70
C ASN A 552 -27.76 2.72 -1.68
N GLY A 553 -27.72 3.40 -2.82
CA GLY A 553 -27.35 4.82 -2.90
C GLY A 553 -25.92 5.11 -2.39
N THR A 554 -24.98 4.15 -2.53
CA THR A 554 -23.59 4.32 -2.09
C THR A 554 -22.69 4.79 -3.25
N PRO A 555 -21.46 5.26 -3.02
CA PRO A 555 -20.56 5.70 -4.09
C PRO A 555 -20.41 4.67 -5.22
N PRO A 556 -20.49 5.06 -6.50
CA PRO A 556 -20.41 6.41 -7.08
C PRO A 556 -21.73 7.20 -7.15
N PHE A 557 -22.83 6.67 -6.66
CA PHE A 557 -24.17 7.31 -6.75
C PHE A 557 -24.41 8.36 -5.65
N SER A 558 -23.58 8.34 -4.60
CA SER A 558 -23.53 9.38 -3.57
C SER A 558 -22.07 9.65 -3.16
N GLU A 559 -21.85 10.69 -2.36
CA GLU A 559 -20.60 10.93 -1.63
C GLU A 559 -20.80 10.60 -0.15
N VAL A 560 -19.76 10.12 0.50
CA VAL A 560 -19.77 9.83 1.94
C VAL A 560 -18.91 10.87 2.65
N LEU A 561 -19.53 11.66 3.54
CA LEU A 561 -18.83 12.58 4.40
C LEU A 561 -18.97 12.13 5.86
N ALA A 562 -17.89 11.99 6.58
CA ALA A 562 -17.91 11.67 8.00
C ALA A 562 -17.39 12.83 8.84
N VAL A 563 -18.06 13.14 9.93
CA VAL A 563 -17.57 14.04 10.96
C VAL A 563 -17.28 13.23 12.21
N THR A 564 -16.01 13.15 12.56
CA THR A 564 -15.52 12.37 13.71
C THR A 564 -15.23 13.28 14.87
N VAL A 565 -15.68 12.86 16.05
CA VAL A 565 -15.42 13.50 17.34
C VAL A 565 -14.55 12.60 18.20
N SER A 566 -13.50 13.15 18.78
CA SER A 566 -12.59 12.43 19.67
C SER A 566 -12.36 13.18 20.97
N GLY A 567 -12.40 12.49 22.13
CA GLY A 567 -12.21 13.10 23.43
C GLY A 567 -11.93 12.09 24.55
N ALA A 568 -11.42 12.57 25.68
CA ALA A 568 -11.10 11.72 26.83
C ALA A 568 -12.35 11.17 27.54
N GLN A 569 -13.47 11.91 27.48
CA GLN A 569 -14.73 11.55 28.12
C GLN A 569 -15.77 11.14 27.08
N GLU A 570 -16.27 9.89 27.16
CA GLU A 570 -17.24 9.36 26.21
C GLU A 570 -18.51 10.20 26.11
N ASN A 571 -19.07 10.59 27.28
CA ASN A 571 -20.28 11.40 27.33
C ASN A 571 -20.13 12.77 26.63
N ALA A 572 -18.96 13.40 26.70
CA ALA A 572 -18.70 14.67 26.02
C ALA A 572 -18.65 14.45 24.49
N VAL A 573 -18.02 13.35 24.05
CA VAL A 573 -17.93 12.97 22.63
C VAL A 573 -19.32 12.69 22.06
N VAL A 574 -20.13 11.87 22.74
CA VAL A 574 -21.49 11.52 22.28
C VAL A 574 -22.40 12.75 22.22
N ARG A 575 -22.33 13.65 23.22
CA ARG A 575 -23.11 14.92 23.20
C ARG A 575 -22.72 15.80 22.02
N CYS A 576 -21.42 15.96 21.76
CA CYS A 576 -20.95 16.73 20.60
C CYS A 576 -21.42 16.09 19.28
N CYS A 577 -21.32 14.76 19.13
CA CYS A 577 -21.84 14.05 17.97
C CYS A 577 -23.36 14.22 17.78
N ALA A 578 -24.13 14.17 18.88
CA ALA A 578 -25.58 14.40 18.80
C ALA A 578 -25.88 15.84 18.32
N TYR A 579 -25.17 16.83 18.84
CA TYR A 579 -25.29 18.21 18.39
C TYR A 579 -24.97 18.36 16.88
N ILE A 580 -23.90 17.73 16.41
CA ILE A 580 -23.49 17.72 15.00
C ILE A 580 -24.56 17.04 14.13
N ARG A 581 -25.12 15.90 14.56
CA ARG A 581 -26.20 15.20 13.86
C ARG A 581 -27.43 16.12 13.70
N ASP A 582 -27.85 16.76 14.80
CA ASP A 582 -29.04 17.59 14.80
C ASP A 582 -28.84 18.87 13.96
N TYR A 583 -27.67 19.47 14.01
CA TYR A 583 -27.26 20.54 13.12
C TYR A 583 -27.37 20.14 11.63
N PHE A 584 -26.88 18.98 11.25
CA PHE A 584 -26.98 18.52 9.87
C PHE A 584 -28.45 18.28 9.48
N ARG A 585 -29.24 17.61 10.31
CA ARG A 585 -30.66 17.38 10.03
C ARG A 585 -31.43 18.68 9.76
N GLN A 586 -31.11 19.73 10.51
CA GLN A 586 -31.74 21.06 10.32
C GLN A 586 -31.20 21.81 9.10
N THR A 587 -29.89 21.72 8.83
CA THR A 587 -29.22 22.55 7.82
C THR A 587 -29.26 21.94 6.42
N VAL A 588 -29.17 20.61 6.33
CA VAL A 588 -29.04 19.89 5.05
C VAL A 588 -30.37 19.30 4.60
N GLY A 589 -31.22 18.91 5.55
CA GLY A 589 -32.53 18.32 5.27
C GLY A 589 -32.42 17.07 4.40
N GLU A 590 -33.28 16.94 3.39
CA GLU A 590 -33.33 15.80 2.47
C GLU A 590 -32.12 15.68 1.49
N ARG A 591 -31.19 16.64 1.52
CA ARG A 591 -29.98 16.62 0.65
C ARG A 591 -28.96 15.60 1.08
N ALA A 592 -29.06 15.08 2.30
CA ALA A 592 -28.18 14.05 2.82
C ALA A 592 -28.91 13.16 3.82
N GLU A 593 -28.66 11.87 3.74
CA GLU A 593 -29.00 10.95 4.81
C GLU A 593 -27.98 11.09 5.94
N VAL A 594 -28.42 11.30 7.18
CA VAL A 594 -27.57 11.55 8.35
C VAL A 594 -27.67 10.39 9.32
N LEU A 595 -26.59 9.61 9.43
CA LEU A 595 -26.47 8.43 10.29
C LEU A 595 -25.60 8.72 11.51
N GLY A 596 -25.89 8.04 12.61
CA GLY A 596 -25.15 8.14 13.86
C GLY A 596 -25.85 8.98 14.93
N PRO A 597 -25.17 9.29 16.07
CA PRO A 597 -23.77 9.00 16.37
C PRO A 597 -23.47 7.50 16.48
N ALA A 598 -22.39 7.06 15.84
CA ALA A 598 -21.92 5.69 15.90
C ALA A 598 -20.47 5.63 16.37
N PRO A 599 -20.09 4.65 17.23
CA PRO A 599 -18.70 4.46 17.62
C PRO A 599 -17.88 3.96 16.44
N LEU A 600 -16.61 4.36 16.33
CA LEU A 600 -15.69 3.79 15.37
C LEU A 600 -15.34 2.33 15.73
N PRO A 601 -14.84 1.50 14.75
CA PRO A 601 -14.44 0.11 15.01
C PRO A 601 -13.47 -0.04 16.20
N VAL A 602 -12.52 0.89 16.36
CA VAL A 602 -11.73 1.05 17.58
C VAL A 602 -12.28 2.23 18.36
N VAL A 603 -13.20 1.97 19.26
CA VAL A 603 -13.94 2.98 20.03
C VAL A 603 -13.01 3.88 20.85
N ARG A 604 -11.94 3.32 21.42
CA ARG A 604 -10.97 4.05 22.26
C ARG A 604 -9.55 3.80 21.77
N MET A 605 -8.84 4.88 21.40
CA MET A 605 -7.45 4.86 20.98
C MET A 605 -6.67 5.99 21.67
N ASN A 606 -5.48 5.71 22.18
CA ASN A 606 -4.66 6.68 22.91
C ASN A 606 -5.45 7.39 24.04
N ASN A 607 -6.23 6.63 24.81
CA ASN A 607 -7.10 7.10 25.88
C ASN A 607 -8.19 8.11 25.45
N ARG A 608 -8.56 8.15 24.15
CA ARG A 608 -9.61 9.00 23.61
C ARG A 608 -10.70 8.14 22.99
N TYR A 609 -11.96 8.41 23.35
CA TYR A 609 -13.14 7.83 22.70
C TYR A 609 -13.36 8.48 21.35
N ARG A 610 -13.87 7.71 20.37
CA ARG A 610 -14.08 8.16 18.99
C ARG A 610 -15.46 7.75 18.49
N TYR A 611 -16.25 8.72 18.12
CA TYR A 611 -17.59 8.58 17.53
C TYR A 611 -17.67 9.41 16.27
N ARG A 612 -18.59 9.03 15.37
CA ARG A 612 -18.81 9.77 14.13
C ARG A 612 -20.27 9.95 13.78
N VAL A 613 -20.53 10.98 12.98
CA VAL A 613 -21.76 11.20 12.22
C VAL A 613 -21.40 11.06 10.75
N THR A 614 -22.12 10.19 10.02
CA THR A 614 -21.87 9.90 8.60
C THR A 614 -23.03 10.46 7.77
N LEU A 615 -22.69 11.12 6.66
CA LEU A 615 -23.65 11.67 5.71
C LEU A 615 -23.45 11.00 4.35
N TYR A 616 -24.54 10.52 3.77
CA TYR A 616 -24.60 10.13 2.35
C TYR A 616 -25.27 11.27 1.59
N CYS A 617 -24.58 11.88 0.64
CA CYS A 617 -25.06 13.06 -0.05
C CYS A 617 -24.69 13.08 -1.53
N ASN A 618 -25.50 13.77 -2.34
CA ASN A 618 -25.23 13.99 -3.75
C ASN A 618 -24.42 15.28 -3.93
N GLN A 619 -23.10 15.17 -4.06
CA GLN A 619 -22.10 16.20 -4.47
C GLN A 619 -22.48 17.66 -4.13
N SER A 620 -23.06 17.91 -2.97
CA SER A 620 -23.57 19.22 -2.61
C SER A 620 -22.47 20.08 -1.97
N LYS A 621 -22.04 21.14 -2.66
CA LYS A 621 -21.19 22.19 -2.06
C LYS A 621 -21.77 22.73 -0.74
N ALA A 622 -23.10 22.72 -0.59
CA ALA A 622 -23.78 23.15 0.61
C ALA A 622 -23.50 22.22 1.80
N VAL A 623 -23.49 20.88 1.58
CA VAL A 623 -23.20 19.89 2.63
C VAL A 623 -21.75 20.03 3.11
N ARG A 624 -20.81 20.19 2.20
CA ARG A 624 -19.38 20.40 2.54
C ARG A 624 -19.17 21.72 3.28
N ARG A 625 -19.87 22.79 2.89
CA ARG A 625 -19.83 24.07 3.61
C ARG A 625 -20.42 23.94 5.03
N ALA A 626 -21.55 23.25 5.17
CA ALA A 626 -22.14 22.98 6.48
C ALA A 626 -21.18 22.17 7.37
N ALA A 627 -20.50 21.16 6.80
CA ALA A 627 -19.48 20.38 7.52
C ALA A 627 -18.29 21.23 7.97
N ALA A 628 -17.78 22.10 7.11
CA ALA A 628 -16.70 23.01 7.48
C ALA A 628 -17.13 23.98 8.62
N ASN A 629 -18.34 24.52 8.54
CA ASN A 629 -18.87 25.44 9.55
C ASN A 629 -19.02 24.75 10.91
N ILE A 630 -19.62 23.55 10.96
CA ILE A 630 -19.83 22.85 12.23
C ILE A 630 -18.53 22.37 12.85
N VAL A 631 -17.56 21.92 12.04
CA VAL A 631 -16.22 21.54 12.53
C VAL A 631 -15.52 22.75 13.12
N MET A 632 -15.55 23.90 12.45
CA MET A 632 -14.98 25.14 12.95
C MET A 632 -15.65 25.57 14.26
N TYR A 633 -16.97 25.57 14.29
CA TYR A 633 -17.75 25.92 15.46
C TYR A 633 -17.40 25.02 16.66
N CYS A 634 -17.47 23.71 16.51
CA CYS A 634 -17.19 22.78 17.60
C CYS A 634 -15.75 22.86 18.12
N ASN A 635 -14.77 23.19 17.26
CA ASN A 635 -13.38 23.34 17.70
C ASN A 635 -13.08 24.71 18.36
N THR A 636 -13.98 25.70 18.23
CA THR A 636 -13.81 27.04 18.83
C THR A 636 -14.72 27.29 20.04
N GLU A 637 -15.84 26.58 20.13
CA GLU A 637 -16.83 26.76 21.17
C GLU A 637 -16.39 26.16 22.51
N LYS A 638 -16.50 26.96 23.59
CA LYS A 638 -16.07 26.56 24.94
C LYS A 638 -16.76 25.32 25.49
N SER A 639 -18.02 25.09 25.11
CA SER A 639 -18.79 23.90 25.53
C SER A 639 -18.23 22.59 24.98
N PHE A 640 -17.42 22.64 23.91
CA PHE A 640 -16.80 21.49 23.25
C PHE A 640 -15.26 21.44 23.38
N ARG A 641 -14.65 22.23 24.29
CA ARG A 641 -13.18 22.32 24.45
C ARG A 641 -12.48 21.00 24.73
N ASP A 642 -13.22 20.01 25.31
CA ASP A 642 -12.66 18.72 25.72
C ASP A 642 -12.67 17.67 24.58
N VAL A 643 -13.19 18.05 23.42
CA VAL A 643 -13.24 17.21 22.24
C VAL A 643 -12.51 17.85 21.05
N THR A 644 -12.09 17.01 20.11
CA THR A 644 -11.54 17.42 18.82
C THR A 644 -12.45 16.92 17.73
N VAL A 645 -12.82 17.80 16.81
CA VAL A 645 -13.75 17.48 15.70
C VAL A 645 -13.04 17.67 14.37
N PHE A 646 -13.19 16.69 13.47
CA PHE A 646 -12.67 16.79 12.10
C PHE A 646 -13.62 16.12 11.12
N ALA A 647 -13.63 16.64 9.89
CA ALA A 647 -14.36 16.05 8.78
C ALA A 647 -13.42 15.20 7.89
N ASP A 648 -13.98 14.18 7.29
CA ASP A 648 -13.30 13.29 6.35
C ASP A 648 -14.22 12.94 5.19
N ASP A 649 -13.74 13.12 3.97
CA ASP A 649 -14.44 12.82 2.74
C ASP A 649 -14.08 11.40 2.30
N ASN A 650 -15.07 10.54 2.09
CA ASN A 650 -14.91 9.12 1.78
C ASN A 650 -13.92 8.40 2.75
N PRO A 651 -14.23 8.33 4.06
CA PRO A 651 -13.37 7.69 5.05
C PRO A 651 -13.17 6.20 4.74
N LEU A 652 -12.07 5.62 5.23
CA LEU A 652 -11.70 4.22 4.98
C LEU A 652 -12.23 3.23 6.01
N ASP A 653 -12.85 3.68 7.07
CA ASP A 653 -13.27 2.88 8.24
C ASP A 653 -14.78 2.91 8.50
#